data_777509f278cedc765306fa3f03579a4d
#
_entry.id   777509f278cedc765306fa3f03579a4d
#
_cell.length_a   1.000
_cell.length_b   1.000
_cell.length_c   1.000
_cell.angle_alpha   90.00
_cell.angle_beta   90.00
_cell.angle_gamma   90.00
#
_symmetry.space_group_name_H-M   'P 1'
#
loop_
_entity.id
_entity.type
_entity.pdbx_description
1 polymer ?
#
loop_
_entity_poly.entity_id
_entity_poly.type
_entity_poly.pdbx_seq_one_letter_code
_entity_poly.pdbx_strand_id
1 'polypeptide(L)'
;MPIVTFYYQLHQPFRLHPDRDKFLWDEKNREVFEKVSQKCYIPATKMFTRLIADNPGFKITFSMSGTFLEQAQIYKPEVITCLQKLWDAGVKHNQVEFLEETYYHSLASLFADPQRQEFRDQVSLHRAKMEEIFGIRPTAFRNTELMFNNEIADVVADMGFKAILCEKRNDMFGVKNGKPISPNAVFKAKGSNLIVIPRNRELSDDVAFRFPHTPVIAEEYASHIAQIDGEAVLLGYDYEHIGEHIWKDKGIFEFWKALPAILADKQSVKMANPSEVADLFKNTDCPVVDIHGLSTSSWADAARDTFGWLGNKTQQELFSRIQNLQAKAHEENRDLLINWRHLTTSDHLYFLHHTTGADQAVHSYFSPYGSIVETVRIVTDKIWALEKSIETFQILKKTQRTPVIIISPETDRLPTEGMGDFAKYVSGKSGGMGEVVAALCRGLSNREIPTYIITLNLERRFMEKSAMSRDEYVQKLFHLSRDRIRVVDSPLFENYLSAYDGDPRATAAEFQRAIRRFLIGEIISKHEGRGIIHSHDWMAGGIITPFCRIMHIPVLHTCHNTHTGYVPMKMFFGVNLDEIWNSLFLGEEYGRQCVDCMATAIKNANLVSYVGHRFLEEVVQDYFLDRHFIPPSVRQETKAKYKFGSVLAIPNGISPSVYPENQLENPDIDKPGLAKKYGLEDNVIEAKKQNLIKFQKKTGLKVNPEAILLYWPSRLDRTQKGVELLEVIALQFVREHQDVQIAIVGNPVGNDRRDADIIGKIAWASGGAITYWPFDDDLSTLGYAAASDVFGASLYEPFGQIDLVGNLYGATATNRDTGGYHDKITPLRLKTLGAPEDTGNGVLFRDYDSSGLWQGLHTAVENHRFFRSRPDEWERQAKRIMKEAREKWSLDNMIAGYLAAYQRILGYPII
;
A
#
# COMPACT_ATOMS: atom_id res chain seq x y z
N MET A 1 -25.23 -34.46 34.24
CA MET A 1 -25.73 -33.45 33.26
C MET A 1 -24.65 -33.25 32.24
N PRO A 2 -24.92 -33.57 30.98
CA PRO A 2 -23.92 -33.33 29.94
C PRO A 2 -23.73 -31.82 29.76
N ILE A 3 -22.49 -31.40 29.52
CA ILE A 3 -22.13 -30.06 29.14
C ILE A 3 -22.20 -30.00 27.62
N VAL A 4 -23.03 -29.11 27.05
CA VAL A 4 -23.16 -28.98 25.60
C VAL A 4 -22.35 -27.78 25.11
N THR A 5 -21.55 -27.98 24.08
CA THR A 5 -20.74 -26.99 23.42
C THR A 5 -21.15 -26.93 21.93
N PHE A 6 -21.61 -25.78 21.47
CA PHE A 6 -21.88 -25.54 20.06
C PHE A 6 -20.67 -24.88 19.39
N TYR A 7 -20.24 -25.45 18.28
CA TYR A 7 -19.10 -24.99 17.53
C TYR A 7 -19.38 -24.83 16.04
N TYR A 8 -18.98 -23.72 15.45
CA TYR A 8 -19.07 -23.45 14.02
C TYR A 8 -17.74 -23.07 13.43
N GLN A 9 -17.44 -23.69 12.27
CA GLN A 9 -16.31 -23.33 11.42
C GLN A 9 -16.72 -22.31 10.37
N LEU A 10 -15.99 -21.21 10.24
CA LEU A 10 -16.08 -20.26 9.12
C LEU A 10 -14.78 -20.32 8.32
N HIS A 11 -14.85 -20.88 7.13
CA HIS A 11 -13.71 -20.98 6.27
C HIS A 11 -14.09 -20.71 4.81
N GLN A 12 -13.26 -19.94 4.11
CA GLN A 12 -13.27 -19.80 2.66
C GLN A 12 -11.83 -19.80 2.16
N PRO A 13 -11.46 -20.76 1.30
CA PRO A 13 -10.14 -20.77 0.69
C PRO A 13 -10.03 -19.64 -0.33
N PHE A 14 -8.82 -19.10 -0.50
CA PHE A 14 -8.51 -18.38 -1.73
C PHE A 14 -8.28 -19.41 -2.85
N ARG A 15 -9.17 -19.42 -3.82
CA ARG A 15 -9.11 -20.32 -4.97
C ARG A 15 -7.98 -19.93 -5.91
N LEU A 16 -7.27 -20.93 -6.42
CA LEU A 16 -6.20 -20.73 -7.40
C LEU A 16 -6.80 -20.42 -8.77
N HIS A 17 -6.20 -19.51 -9.52
CA HIS A 17 -6.70 -19.14 -10.83
C HIS A 17 -6.41 -20.26 -11.87
N PRO A 18 -7.35 -20.63 -12.75
CA PRO A 18 -7.12 -21.61 -13.80
C PRO A 18 -6.06 -21.20 -14.83
N ASP A 19 -5.91 -19.90 -15.07
CA ASP A 19 -4.89 -19.32 -15.93
C ASP A 19 -3.52 -19.38 -15.25
N ARG A 20 -2.49 -19.82 -15.98
CA ARG A 20 -1.15 -20.06 -15.47
C ARG A 20 -0.48 -18.80 -14.90
N ASP A 21 -0.73 -17.66 -15.53
CA ASP A 21 -0.04 -16.40 -15.22
C ASP A 21 -0.63 -15.64 -14.03
N LYS A 22 -1.81 -16.05 -13.54
CA LYS A 22 -2.47 -15.47 -12.35
C LYS A 22 -2.42 -16.46 -11.20
N PHE A 23 -2.13 -16.00 -9.97
CA PHE A 23 -2.02 -16.91 -8.83
C PHE A 23 -3.38 -17.19 -8.17
N LEU A 24 -4.07 -16.16 -7.69
CA LEU A 24 -5.38 -16.26 -7.05
C LEU A 24 -6.51 -15.86 -8.02
N TRP A 25 -7.67 -16.48 -7.86
CA TRP A 25 -8.85 -16.26 -8.69
C TRP A 25 -9.78 -15.24 -8.01
N ASP A 26 -9.43 -13.95 -8.08
CA ASP A 26 -10.12 -12.89 -7.35
C ASP A 26 -11.61 -12.79 -7.68
N GLU A 27 -11.96 -12.85 -8.96
CA GLU A 27 -13.34 -12.74 -9.41
C GLU A 27 -14.21 -13.88 -8.84
N LYS A 28 -13.67 -15.11 -8.81
CA LYS A 28 -14.38 -16.28 -8.27
C LYS A 28 -14.46 -16.27 -6.75
N ASN A 29 -13.41 -15.82 -6.09
CA ASN A 29 -13.37 -15.64 -4.63
C ASN A 29 -14.43 -14.63 -4.20
N ARG A 30 -14.52 -13.48 -4.87
CA ARG A 30 -15.53 -12.45 -4.65
C ARG A 30 -16.95 -12.99 -4.86
N GLU A 31 -17.21 -13.61 -6.02
CA GLU A 31 -18.52 -14.18 -6.36
C GLU A 31 -19.03 -15.13 -5.26
N VAL A 32 -18.18 -16.08 -4.87
CA VAL A 32 -18.55 -17.09 -3.86
C VAL A 32 -18.74 -16.43 -2.49
N PHE A 33 -17.80 -15.57 -2.08
CA PHE A 33 -17.85 -14.95 -0.76
C PHE A 33 -19.08 -14.05 -0.60
N GLU A 34 -19.42 -13.24 -1.59
CA GLU A 34 -20.61 -12.37 -1.58
C GLU A 34 -21.90 -13.20 -1.55
N LYS A 35 -21.98 -14.27 -2.36
CA LYS A 35 -23.13 -15.19 -2.39
C LYS A 35 -23.36 -15.82 -1.01
N VAL A 36 -22.32 -16.40 -0.43
CA VAL A 36 -22.43 -17.07 0.89
C VAL A 36 -22.71 -16.07 2.01
N SER A 37 -22.12 -14.88 1.92
CA SER A 37 -22.41 -13.80 2.88
C SER A 37 -23.86 -13.42 2.95
N GLN A 38 -24.54 -13.35 1.79
CA GLN A 38 -25.97 -13.01 1.72
C GLN A 38 -26.87 -14.14 2.23
N LYS A 39 -26.52 -15.40 1.99
CA LYS A 39 -27.32 -16.55 2.34
C LYS A 39 -27.08 -17.05 3.77
N CYS A 40 -25.85 -17.00 4.22
CA CYS A 40 -25.40 -17.56 5.52
C CYS A 40 -24.83 -16.49 6.45
N TYR A 41 -23.63 -15.96 6.19
CA TYR A 41 -22.84 -15.25 7.19
C TYR A 41 -23.58 -14.08 7.83
N ILE A 42 -24.24 -13.23 7.03
CA ILE A 42 -24.95 -12.07 7.55
C ILE A 42 -26.26 -12.47 8.27
N PRO A 43 -27.19 -13.24 7.65
CA PRO A 43 -28.46 -13.57 8.31
C PRO A 43 -28.31 -14.50 9.50
N ALA A 44 -27.42 -15.51 9.46
CA ALA A 44 -27.21 -16.41 10.57
C ALA A 44 -26.54 -15.69 11.76
N THR A 45 -25.53 -14.86 11.52
CA THR A 45 -24.86 -14.08 12.59
C THR A 45 -25.84 -13.09 13.23
N LYS A 46 -26.67 -12.40 12.46
CA LYS A 46 -27.75 -11.54 13.00
C LYS A 46 -28.77 -12.33 13.83
N MET A 47 -29.08 -13.56 13.42
CA MET A 47 -29.95 -14.46 14.19
C MET A 47 -29.29 -14.83 15.53
N PHE A 48 -28.06 -15.32 15.53
CA PHE A 48 -27.35 -15.70 16.76
C PHE A 48 -27.11 -14.49 17.68
N THR A 49 -26.86 -13.32 17.17
CA THR A 49 -26.77 -12.09 17.99
C THR A 49 -28.05 -11.84 18.80
N ARG A 50 -29.21 -12.07 18.19
CA ARG A 50 -30.50 -11.95 18.88
C ARG A 50 -30.70 -13.08 19.90
N LEU A 51 -30.38 -14.33 19.51
CA LEU A 51 -30.49 -15.50 20.40
C LEU A 51 -29.63 -15.36 21.64
N ILE A 52 -28.43 -14.82 21.53
CA ILE A 52 -27.53 -14.49 22.65
C ILE A 52 -28.18 -13.48 23.59
N ALA A 53 -28.79 -12.42 23.03
CA ALA A 53 -29.47 -11.40 23.83
C ALA A 53 -30.73 -11.92 24.54
N ASP A 54 -31.50 -12.80 23.85
CA ASP A 54 -32.77 -13.30 24.35
C ASP A 54 -32.60 -14.48 25.31
N ASN A 55 -31.49 -15.21 25.27
CA ASN A 55 -31.25 -16.45 26.07
C ASN A 55 -29.93 -16.36 26.85
N PRO A 56 -29.91 -15.86 28.08
CA PRO A 56 -28.68 -15.66 28.87
C PRO A 56 -27.86 -16.94 29.13
N GLY A 57 -28.49 -18.13 29.09
CA GLY A 57 -27.81 -19.43 29.21
C GLY A 57 -27.25 -20.01 27.94
N PHE A 58 -27.58 -19.43 26.77
CA PHE A 58 -27.11 -19.92 25.48
C PHE A 58 -25.64 -19.51 25.24
N LYS A 59 -24.84 -20.51 24.82
CA LYS A 59 -23.43 -20.31 24.52
C LYS A 59 -23.07 -20.88 23.15
N ILE A 60 -22.17 -20.21 22.44
CA ILE A 60 -21.79 -20.59 21.08
C ILE A 60 -20.32 -20.23 20.81
N THR A 61 -19.66 -21.09 20.06
CA THR A 61 -18.24 -20.98 19.76
C THR A 61 -18.02 -20.97 18.25
N PHE A 62 -17.06 -20.19 17.79
CA PHE A 62 -16.69 -20.09 16.38
C PHE A 62 -15.18 -20.20 16.22
N SER A 63 -14.71 -20.86 15.15
CA SER A 63 -13.39 -20.61 14.57
C SER A 63 -13.53 -19.95 13.19
N MET A 64 -12.60 -19.09 12.85
CA MET A 64 -12.62 -18.31 11.63
C MET A 64 -11.21 -18.29 11.04
N SER A 65 -11.01 -18.92 9.87
CA SER A 65 -9.67 -18.89 9.27
C SER A 65 -9.22 -17.48 8.90
N GLY A 66 -7.92 -17.22 8.92
CA GLY A 66 -7.36 -15.93 8.49
C GLY A 66 -7.75 -15.57 7.07
N THR A 67 -7.79 -16.56 6.17
CA THR A 67 -8.24 -16.38 4.78
C THR A 67 -9.72 -15.99 4.67
N PHE A 68 -10.57 -16.52 5.55
CA PHE A 68 -11.96 -16.05 5.65
C PHE A 68 -12.03 -14.59 6.10
N LEU A 69 -11.29 -14.22 7.13
CA LEU A 69 -11.26 -12.84 7.66
C LEU A 69 -10.74 -11.85 6.62
N GLU A 70 -9.70 -12.22 5.88
CA GLU A 70 -9.20 -11.39 4.77
C GLU A 70 -10.25 -11.20 3.67
N GLN A 71 -10.89 -12.28 3.22
CA GLN A 71 -11.94 -12.19 2.21
C GLN A 71 -13.12 -11.35 2.70
N ALA A 72 -13.50 -11.49 3.98
CA ALA A 72 -14.54 -10.67 4.58
C ALA A 72 -14.17 -9.18 4.56
N GLN A 73 -12.95 -8.82 4.92
CA GLN A 73 -12.47 -7.44 4.87
C GLN A 73 -12.44 -6.87 3.44
N ILE A 74 -12.03 -7.69 2.45
CA ILE A 74 -11.86 -7.25 1.06
C ILE A 74 -13.22 -7.19 0.32
N TYR A 75 -14.05 -8.26 0.45
CA TYR A 75 -15.23 -8.41 -0.42
C TYR A 75 -16.54 -8.01 0.25
N LYS A 76 -16.67 -8.21 1.57
CA LYS A 76 -17.92 -7.95 2.30
C LYS A 76 -17.67 -7.52 3.75
N PRO A 77 -17.18 -6.30 4.04
CA PRO A 77 -16.87 -5.82 5.39
C PRO A 77 -18.05 -5.89 6.38
N GLU A 78 -19.30 -5.92 5.88
CA GLU A 78 -20.48 -6.10 6.72
C GLU A 78 -20.43 -7.41 7.54
N VAL A 79 -19.78 -8.46 7.02
CA VAL A 79 -19.61 -9.74 7.73
C VAL A 79 -18.80 -9.52 9.02
N ILE A 80 -17.68 -8.80 8.92
CA ILE A 80 -16.85 -8.45 10.10
C ILE A 80 -17.68 -7.66 11.11
N THR A 81 -18.43 -6.65 10.64
CA THR A 81 -19.31 -5.85 11.52
C THR A 81 -20.37 -6.71 12.23
N CYS A 82 -20.92 -7.71 11.54
CA CYS A 82 -21.89 -8.64 12.16
C CYS A 82 -21.22 -9.51 13.24
N LEU A 83 -20.02 -10.05 12.97
CA LEU A 83 -19.26 -10.86 13.93
C LEU A 83 -18.82 -10.03 15.15
N GLN A 84 -18.39 -8.79 14.96
CA GLN A 84 -18.09 -7.88 16.07
C GLN A 84 -19.32 -7.62 16.95
N LYS A 85 -20.47 -7.38 16.35
CA LYS A 85 -21.73 -7.22 17.11
C LYS A 85 -22.16 -8.47 17.85
N LEU A 86 -21.90 -9.67 17.29
CA LEU A 86 -22.14 -10.93 17.97
C LEU A 86 -21.22 -11.07 19.19
N TRP A 87 -19.93 -10.76 19.02
CA TRP A 87 -18.95 -10.75 20.11
C TRP A 87 -19.36 -9.79 21.23
N ASP A 88 -19.67 -8.54 20.89
CA ASP A 88 -20.06 -7.50 21.84
C ASP A 88 -21.34 -7.88 22.63
N ALA A 89 -22.28 -8.55 21.96
CA ALA A 89 -23.51 -9.01 22.60
C ALA A 89 -23.25 -10.13 23.63
N GLY A 90 -22.29 -11.02 23.37
CA GLY A 90 -22.05 -12.22 24.17
C GLY A 90 -20.88 -12.17 25.14
N VAL A 91 -19.89 -11.30 24.92
CA VAL A 91 -18.64 -11.31 25.70
C VAL A 91 -18.84 -11.04 27.19
N LYS A 92 -19.76 -10.13 27.53
CA LYS A 92 -20.02 -9.73 28.93
C LYS A 92 -20.46 -10.89 29.84
N HIS A 93 -21.17 -11.89 29.27
CA HIS A 93 -21.68 -13.07 29.99
C HIS A 93 -21.01 -14.36 29.53
N ASN A 94 -19.88 -14.24 28.83
CA ASN A 94 -19.13 -15.40 28.31
C ASN A 94 -19.99 -16.34 27.45
N GLN A 95 -20.89 -15.77 26.63
CA GLN A 95 -21.81 -16.52 25.77
C GLN A 95 -21.20 -16.85 24.40
N VAL A 96 -20.25 -16.05 23.95
CA VAL A 96 -19.55 -16.24 22.68
C VAL A 96 -18.06 -16.47 22.94
N GLU A 97 -17.50 -17.50 22.31
CA GLU A 97 -16.05 -17.74 22.28
C GLU A 97 -15.57 -17.85 20.84
N PHE A 98 -14.45 -17.21 20.54
CA PHE A 98 -13.72 -17.40 19.28
C PHE A 98 -12.46 -18.22 19.55
N LEU A 99 -12.21 -19.21 18.68
CA LEU A 99 -11.09 -20.13 18.79
C LEU A 99 -9.90 -19.65 17.95
N GLU A 100 -8.72 -20.11 18.35
CA GLU A 100 -7.51 -20.04 17.56
C GLU A 100 -7.47 -21.16 16.53
N GLU A 101 -6.89 -20.90 15.34
CA GLU A 101 -6.60 -21.92 14.33
C GLU A 101 -5.39 -21.52 13.46
N THR A 102 -5.08 -22.29 12.41
CA THR A 102 -4.07 -21.90 11.42
C THR A 102 -4.61 -20.84 10.47
N TYR A 103 -3.83 -19.79 10.22
CA TYR A 103 -4.25 -18.62 9.41
C TYR A 103 -4.79 -19.02 8.03
N TYR A 104 -4.06 -19.90 7.32
CA TYR A 104 -4.40 -20.33 5.96
C TYR A 104 -5.26 -21.60 5.90
N HIS A 105 -5.81 -22.04 7.03
CA HIS A 105 -6.53 -23.32 7.13
C HIS A 105 -5.69 -24.46 6.51
N SER A 106 -4.45 -24.54 6.93
CA SER A 106 -3.41 -25.28 6.25
C SER A 106 -3.15 -26.65 6.84
N LEU A 107 -2.49 -27.49 6.05
CA LEU A 107 -1.96 -28.78 6.51
C LEU A 107 -0.58 -28.67 7.21
N ALA A 108 -0.15 -27.49 7.60
CA ALA A 108 1.17 -27.26 8.20
C ALA A 108 1.40 -28.07 9.49
N SER A 109 0.32 -28.45 10.21
CA SER A 109 0.39 -29.33 11.36
C SER A 109 0.87 -30.76 11.03
N LEU A 110 0.85 -31.14 9.74
CA LEU A 110 1.30 -32.44 9.24
C LEU A 110 2.70 -32.39 8.62
N PHE A 111 3.34 -31.23 8.52
CA PHE A 111 4.68 -31.12 7.96
C PHE A 111 5.69 -31.89 8.81
N ALA A 112 6.67 -32.52 8.13
CA ALA A 112 7.73 -33.29 8.80
C ALA A 112 8.84 -32.37 9.38
N ASP A 113 8.43 -31.27 9.97
CA ASP A 113 9.31 -30.34 10.69
C ASP A 113 9.24 -30.70 12.19
N PRO A 114 10.33 -31.12 12.84
CA PRO A 114 10.33 -31.50 14.25
C PRO A 114 9.87 -30.39 15.19
N GLN A 115 10.09 -29.11 14.81
CA GLN A 115 9.71 -27.95 15.61
C GLN A 115 8.32 -27.41 15.23
N ARG A 116 7.73 -27.92 14.15
CA ARG A 116 6.43 -27.43 13.61
C ARG A 116 6.40 -25.92 13.40
N GLN A 117 7.51 -25.33 12.92
CA GLN A 117 7.68 -23.87 12.90
C GLN A 117 6.61 -23.18 12.07
N GLU A 118 6.32 -23.64 10.85
CA GLU A 118 5.28 -23.01 10.02
C GLU A 118 3.89 -23.13 10.66
N PHE A 119 3.59 -24.24 11.32
CA PHE A 119 2.34 -24.38 12.07
C PHE A 119 2.24 -23.30 13.17
N ARG A 120 3.31 -23.11 13.96
CA ARG A 120 3.39 -22.07 14.99
C ARG A 120 3.29 -20.66 14.42
N ASP A 121 3.94 -20.42 13.28
CA ASP A 121 3.93 -19.13 12.60
C ASP A 121 2.51 -18.77 12.12
N GLN A 122 1.80 -19.72 11.51
CA GLN A 122 0.42 -19.50 11.07
C GLN A 122 -0.55 -19.28 12.22
N VAL A 123 -0.39 -19.99 13.34
CA VAL A 123 -1.16 -19.74 14.56
C VAL A 123 -0.87 -18.33 15.10
N SER A 124 0.39 -17.91 15.07
CA SER A 124 0.79 -16.56 15.51
C SER A 124 0.22 -15.46 14.62
N LEU A 125 0.18 -15.68 13.29
CA LEU A 125 -0.48 -14.78 12.35
C LEU A 125 -1.98 -14.67 12.60
N HIS A 126 -2.63 -15.81 12.88
CA HIS A 126 -4.05 -15.82 13.18
C HIS A 126 -4.35 -15.08 14.48
N ARG A 127 -3.56 -15.30 15.52
CA ARG A 127 -3.65 -14.57 16.79
C ARG A 127 -3.53 -13.05 16.60
N ALA A 128 -2.57 -12.62 15.78
CA ALA A 128 -2.41 -11.20 15.46
C ALA A 128 -3.64 -10.64 14.72
N LYS A 129 -4.24 -11.43 13.83
CA LYS A 129 -5.46 -11.03 13.10
C LYS A 129 -6.68 -10.97 14.01
N MET A 130 -6.82 -11.89 14.96
CA MET A 130 -7.88 -11.87 15.94
C MET A 130 -7.76 -10.68 16.90
N GLU A 131 -6.53 -10.33 17.29
CA GLU A 131 -6.25 -9.14 18.10
C GLU A 131 -6.54 -7.85 17.33
N GLU A 132 -6.18 -7.79 16.02
CA GLU A 132 -6.47 -6.65 15.12
C GLU A 132 -7.98 -6.39 14.98
N ILE A 133 -8.77 -7.44 14.73
CA ILE A 133 -10.19 -7.28 14.36
C ILE A 133 -11.10 -7.21 15.59
N PHE A 134 -10.83 -8.05 16.60
CA PHE A 134 -11.73 -8.26 17.76
C PHE A 134 -11.11 -7.84 19.11
N GLY A 135 -9.83 -7.52 19.17
CA GLY A 135 -9.12 -7.14 20.39
C GLY A 135 -8.93 -8.32 21.38
N ILE A 136 -8.89 -9.57 20.89
CA ILE A 136 -8.87 -10.77 21.71
C ILE A 136 -7.68 -11.69 21.42
N ARG A 137 -7.34 -12.52 22.40
CA ARG A 137 -6.40 -13.64 22.28
C ARG A 137 -7.11 -14.93 22.68
N PRO A 138 -7.52 -15.76 21.73
CA PRO A 138 -8.18 -17.02 21.99
C PRO A 138 -7.34 -17.94 22.89
N THR A 139 -8.00 -18.71 23.75
CA THR A 139 -7.31 -19.66 24.69
C THR A 139 -7.64 -21.11 24.41
N ALA A 140 -8.58 -21.39 23.53
CA ALA A 140 -8.90 -22.74 23.05
C ALA A 140 -8.59 -22.81 21.55
N PHE A 141 -8.25 -23.99 21.07
CA PHE A 141 -7.71 -24.22 19.74
C PHE A 141 -8.54 -25.20 18.92
N ARG A 142 -8.63 -24.95 17.64
CA ARG A 142 -9.16 -25.89 16.65
C ARG A 142 -8.15 -26.03 15.51
N ASN A 143 -7.63 -27.24 15.33
CA ASN A 143 -6.76 -27.48 14.18
C ASN A 143 -7.57 -27.66 12.88
N THR A 144 -6.94 -27.34 11.74
CA THR A 144 -7.48 -27.58 10.40
C THR A 144 -8.14 -28.94 10.32
N GLU A 145 -9.40 -28.99 9.84
CA GLU A 145 -10.19 -30.22 9.64
C GLU A 145 -10.36 -31.08 10.89
N LEU A 146 -10.30 -30.46 12.09
CA LEU A 146 -10.29 -31.16 13.39
C LEU A 146 -9.19 -32.23 13.49
N MET A 147 -8.10 -32.08 12.73
CA MET A 147 -6.98 -33.03 12.75
C MET A 147 -6.31 -33.06 14.12
N PHE A 148 -6.13 -34.26 14.63
CA PHE A 148 -5.57 -34.49 15.96
C PHE A 148 -4.65 -35.71 15.97
N ASN A 149 -3.50 -35.56 16.62
CA ASN A 149 -2.59 -36.61 17.08
C ASN A 149 -1.76 -36.07 18.25
N ASN A 150 -0.93 -36.93 18.89
CA ASN A 150 -0.12 -36.54 20.04
C ASN A 150 0.85 -35.38 19.71
N GLU A 151 1.51 -35.41 18.57
CA GLU A 151 2.49 -34.40 18.19
C GLU A 151 1.84 -33.01 17.97
N ILE A 152 0.64 -32.98 17.41
CA ILE A 152 -0.16 -31.74 17.26
C ILE A 152 -0.56 -31.23 18.66
N ALA A 153 -1.02 -32.12 19.52
CA ALA A 153 -1.43 -31.79 20.88
C ALA A 153 -0.27 -31.23 21.72
N ASP A 154 0.93 -31.77 21.57
CA ASP A 154 2.14 -31.30 22.27
C ASP A 154 2.47 -29.87 21.86
N VAL A 155 2.43 -29.55 20.57
CA VAL A 155 2.68 -28.19 20.06
C VAL A 155 1.61 -27.21 20.54
N VAL A 156 0.35 -27.59 20.50
CA VAL A 156 -0.76 -26.75 20.96
C VAL A 156 -0.66 -26.47 22.46
N ALA A 157 -0.30 -27.51 23.26
CA ALA A 157 -0.07 -27.37 24.70
C ALA A 157 1.12 -26.43 25.00
N ASP A 158 2.23 -26.57 24.25
CA ASP A 158 3.42 -25.72 24.36
C ASP A 158 3.14 -24.25 23.98
N MET A 159 2.21 -24.02 23.08
CA MET A 159 1.73 -22.66 22.73
C MET A 159 0.81 -22.04 23.77
N GLY A 160 0.50 -22.77 24.86
CA GLY A 160 -0.25 -22.29 26.03
C GLY A 160 -1.76 -22.34 25.90
N PHE A 161 -2.32 -23.12 24.98
CA PHE A 161 -3.77 -23.31 24.86
C PHE A 161 -4.28 -24.23 25.96
N LYS A 162 -5.53 -24.01 26.40
CA LYS A 162 -6.20 -24.77 27.45
C LYS A 162 -6.94 -26.01 26.93
N ALA A 163 -7.51 -25.87 25.73
CA ALA A 163 -8.31 -26.90 25.09
C ALA A 163 -8.01 -27.01 23.58
N ILE A 164 -8.22 -28.21 23.05
CA ILE A 164 -8.25 -28.51 21.61
C ILE A 164 -9.51 -29.31 21.28
N LEU A 165 -10.16 -28.91 20.15
CA LEU A 165 -11.26 -29.69 19.59
C LEU A 165 -10.71 -30.75 18.63
N CYS A 166 -11.30 -31.96 18.62
CA CYS A 166 -10.95 -33.02 17.68
C CYS A 166 -12.19 -33.75 17.18
N GLU A 167 -12.05 -34.58 16.15
CA GLU A 167 -13.10 -35.51 15.71
C GLU A 167 -13.06 -36.77 16.53
N LYS A 168 -14.23 -37.33 16.81
CA LYS A 168 -14.41 -38.62 17.45
C LYS A 168 -14.05 -39.78 16.49
N ARG A 169 -13.16 -40.68 16.93
CA ARG A 169 -12.86 -41.92 16.28
C ARG A 169 -12.82 -43.05 17.30
N ASN A 170 -13.42 -44.22 17.00
CA ASN A 170 -13.68 -45.28 17.99
C ASN A 170 -12.41 -45.89 18.60
N ASP A 171 -11.29 -45.86 17.90
CA ASP A 171 -9.98 -46.37 18.37
C ASP A 171 -9.24 -45.38 19.28
N MET A 172 -9.73 -44.15 19.47
CA MET A 172 -9.16 -43.17 20.39
C MET A 172 -9.46 -43.47 21.87
N PHE A 173 -10.50 -44.25 22.13
CA PHE A 173 -11.05 -44.41 23.47
C PHE A 173 -10.70 -45.76 24.02
N GLY A 174 -9.87 -45.76 25.04
CA GLY A 174 -9.49 -46.95 25.77
C GLY A 174 -10.56 -47.46 26.75
N VAL A 175 -10.12 -48.29 27.68
CA VAL A 175 -10.93 -48.82 28.77
C VAL A 175 -10.44 -48.25 30.10
N LYS A 176 -11.34 -47.68 30.91
CA LYS A 176 -11.05 -47.25 32.28
C LYS A 176 -11.86 -48.11 33.26
N ASN A 177 -11.18 -48.75 34.23
CA ASN A 177 -11.83 -49.62 35.22
C ASN A 177 -12.66 -50.76 34.60
N GLY A 178 -12.19 -51.34 33.50
CA GLY A 178 -12.88 -52.47 32.83
C GLY A 178 -14.09 -52.09 31.99
N LYS A 179 -14.38 -50.80 31.83
CA LYS A 179 -15.47 -50.28 30.98
C LYS A 179 -14.93 -49.41 29.84
N PRO A 180 -15.52 -49.51 28.65
CA PRO A 180 -15.21 -48.56 27.56
C PRO A 180 -15.44 -47.11 28.03
N ILE A 181 -14.51 -46.24 27.70
CA ILE A 181 -14.64 -44.80 27.99
C ILE A 181 -15.70 -44.23 27.07
N SER A 182 -16.60 -43.40 27.59
CA SER A 182 -17.60 -42.71 26.81
C SER A 182 -16.91 -41.78 25.79
N PRO A 183 -17.34 -41.79 24.51
CA PRO A 183 -16.85 -40.84 23.52
C PRO A 183 -17.24 -39.37 23.80
N ASN A 184 -18.14 -39.17 24.76
CA ASN A 184 -18.55 -37.87 25.26
C ASN A 184 -17.89 -37.52 26.62
N ALA A 185 -16.80 -38.21 26.98
CA ALA A 185 -15.96 -37.82 28.10
C ALA A 185 -15.05 -36.65 27.71
N VAL A 186 -14.61 -35.88 28.70
CA VAL A 186 -13.55 -34.91 28.56
C VAL A 186 -12.20 -35.61 28.76
N PHE A 187 -11.29 -35.45 27.85
CA PHE A 187 -9.99 -36.10 27.84
C PHE A 187 -8.86 -35.11 28.12
N LYS A 188 -7.69 -35.64 28.48
CA LYS A 188 -6.40 -34.95 28.43
C LYS A 188 -5.54 -35.48 27.30
N ALA A 189 -4.78 -34.64 26.66
CA ALA A 189 -3.76 -35.09 25.73
C ALA A 189 -2.63 -35.82 26.46
N LYS A 190 -2.03 -36.84 25.83
CA LYS A 190 -0.90 -37.58 26.37
C LYS A 190 0.25 -36.64 26.70
N GLY A 191 0.80 -36.73 27.89
CA GLY A 191 1.98 -35.94 28.29
C GLY A 191 1.73 -34.48 28.67
N SER A 192 0.50 -33.95 28.57
CA SER A 192 0.18 -32.57 28.90
C SER A 192 -1.13 -32.41 29.67
N ASN A 193 -1.43 -31.19 30.15
CA ASN A 193 -2.71 -30.85 30.77
C ASN A 193 -3.72 -30.27 29.76
N LEU A 194 -3.42 -30.32 28.45
CA LEU A 194 -4.31 -29.84 27.41
C LEU A 194 -5.60 -30.67 27.40
N ILE A 195 -6.73 -30.01 27.55
CA ILE A 195 -8.04 -30.64 27.50
C ILE A 195 -8.42 -30.92 26.04
N VAL A 196 -8.87 -32.13 25.77
CA VAL A 196 -9.31 -32.61 24.46
C VAL A 196 -10.81 -32.84 24.48
N ILE A 197 -11.55 -32.23 23.60
CA ILE A 197 -13.00 -32.28 23.51
C ILE A 197 -13.40 -32.92 22.17
N PRO A 198 -13.77 -34.22 22.13
CA PRO A 198 -14.17 -34.89 20.90
C PRO A 198 -15.56 -34.44 20.42
N ARG A 199 -15.71 -34.25 19.10
CA ARG A 199 -17.00 -33.90 18.45
C ARG A 199 -17.94 -35.13 18.54
N ASN A 200 -19.16 -34.91 18.99
CA ASN A 200 -20.22 -35.90 18.84
C ASN A 200 -20.69 -35.94 17.39
N ARG A 201 -20.20 -36.96 16.68
CA ARG A 201 -20.42 -37.17 15.27
C ARG A 201 -21.90 -37.36 14.94
N GLU A 202 -22.55 -38.27 15.67
CA GLU A 202 -23.92 -38.71 15.32
C GLU A 202 -24.91 -37.54 15.37
N LEU A 203 -24.91 -36.80 16.45
CA LEU A 203 -25.77 -35.63 16.57
C LEU A 203 -25.40 -34.49 15.64
N SER A 204 -24.10 -34.25 15.41
CA SER A 204 -23.66 -33.22 14.49
C SER A 204 -24.07 -33.54 13.03
N ASP A 205 -23.91 -34.83 12.64
CA ASP A 205 -24.25 -35.27 11.28
C ASP A 205 -25.78 -35.30 11.06
N ASP A 206 -26.61 -35.46 12.11
CA ASP A 206 -28.05 -35.32 12.04
C ASP A 206 -28.48 -33.95 11.49
N VAL A 207 -27.85 -32.90 11.94
CA VAL A 207 -28.13 -31.55 11.48
C VAL A 207 -27.39 -31.23 10.17
N ALA A 208 -26.11 -31.65 10.02
CA ALA A 208 -25.31 -31.32 8.87
C ALA A 208 -25.74 -32.03 7.58
N PHE A 209 -26.06 -33.33 7.68
CA PHE A 209 -26.27 -34.19 6.51
C PHE A 209 -27.68 -34.75 6.40
N ARG A 210 -28.36 -35.05 7.52
CA ARG A 210 -29.70 -35.64 7.47
C ARG A 210 -30.82 -34.61 7.36
N PHE A 211 -30.64 -33.40 7.95
CA PHE A 211 -31.64 -32.35 7.97
C PHE A 211 -32.23 -32.00 6.61
N PRO A 212 -31.43 -31.90 5.50
CA PRO A 212 -31.97 -31.60 4.17
C PRO A 212 -32.96 -32.64 3.65
N HIS A 213 -32.85 -33.91 4.11
CA HIS A 213 -33.65 -35.03 3.65
C HIS A 213 -34.77 -35.40 4.61
N THR A 214 -34.49 -35.27 5.91
CA THR A 214 -35.44 -35.56 6.99
C THR A 214 -35.35 -34.47 8.03
N PRO A 215 -36.37 -33.56 8.13
CA PRO A 215 -36.33 -32.45 9.08
C PRO A 215 -36.08 -32.95 10.51
N VAL A 216 -35.10 -32.35 11.17
CA VAL A 216 -34.81 -32.62 12.60
C VAL A 216 -35.66 -31.66 13.42
N ILE A 217 -36.47 -32.22 14.32
CA ILE A 217 -37.34 -31.46 15.24
C ILE A 217 -36.52 -31.00 16.43
N ALA A 218 -36.56 -29.71 16.75
CA ALA A 218 -35.70 -29.12 17.79
C ALA A 218 -35.95 -29.74 19.18
N GLU A 219 -37.20 -30.04 19.50
CA GLU A 219 -37.64 -30.68 20.75
C GLU A 219 -37.06 -32.11 20.91
N GLU A 220 -37.12 -32.90 19.83
CA GLU A 220 -36.59 -34.28 19.80
C GLU A 220 -35.06 -34.23 19.91
N TYR A 221 -34.43 -33.34 19.12
CA TYR A 221 -32.99 -33.17 19.15
C TYR A 221 -32.47 -32.73 20.52
N ALA A 222 -33.13 -31.75 21.15
CA ALA A 222 -32.81 -31.34 22.52
C ALA A 222 -33.03 -32.50 23.55
N SER A 223 -33.99 -33.36 23.29
CA SER A 223 -34.23 -34.54 24.16
C SER A 223 -33.16 -35.60 24.00
N HIS A 224 -32.67 -35.84 22.76
CA HIS A 224 -31.55 -36.73 22.52
C HIS A 224 -30.27 -36.22 23.19
N ILE A 225 -29.97 -34.88 23.06
CA ILE A 225 -28.85 -34.28 23.77
C ILE A 225 -28.91 -34.51 25.28
N ALA A 226 -30.06 -34.28 25.87
CA ALA A 226 -30.25 -34.41 27.33
C ALA A 226 -30.11 -35.85 27.86
N GLN A 227 -30.26 -36.87 27.01
CA GLN A 227 -30.13 -38.28 27.34
C GLN A 227 -28.71 -38.84 27.12
N ILE A 228 -27.79 -38.05 26.58
CA ILE A 228 -26.43 -38.53 26.35
C ILE A 228 -25.70 -38.85 27.67
N ASP A 229 -25.12 -40.01 27.69
CA ASP A 229 -24.22 -40.41 28.76
C ASP A 229 -22.80 -39.89 28.49
N GLY A 230 -22.33 -39.00 29.33
CA GLY A 230 -21.01 -38.37 29.18
C GLY A 230 -20.90 -37.05 29.92
N GLU A 231 -19.68 -36.48 29.88
CA GLU A 231 -19.34 -35.24 30.57
C GLU A 231 -19.54 -34.03 29.66
N ALA A 232 -19.16 -34.12 28.37
CA ALA A 232 -19.27 -33.04 27.39
C ALA A 232 -19.72 -33.56 26.03
N VAL A 233 -20.60 -32.80 25.37
CA VAL A 233 -21.15 -33.05 24.04
C VAL A 233 -20.77 -31.90 23.15
N LEU A 234 -19.75 -32.08 22.33
CA LEU A 234 -19.36 -31.09 21.33
C LEU A 234 -20.16 -31.31 20.04
N LEU A 235 -20.96 -30.35 19.68
CA LEU A 235 -21.75 -30.30 18.44
C LEU A 235 -21.06 -29.34 17.47
N GLY A 236 -20.43 -29.85 16.40
CA GLY A 236 -19.59 -29.12 15.50
C GLY A 236 -20.07 -29.13 14.06
N TYR A 237 -20.10 -27.96 13.41
CA TYR A 237 -20.66 -27.75 12.07
C TYR A 237 -19.83 -26.76 11.26
N ASP A 238 -19.88 -26.88 9.92
CA ASP A 238 -19.58 -25.74 9.06
C ASP A 238 -20.72 -24.73 9.15
N TYR A 239 -20.37 -23.45 9.25
CA TYR A 239 -21.37 -22.39 9.41
C TYR A 239 -22.27 -22.28 8.18
N GLU A 240 -21.76 -22.63 7.03
CA GLU A 240 -22.43 -22.63 5.73
C GLU A 240 -23.63 -23.60 5.69
N HIS A 241 -23.73 -24.55 6.64
CA HIS A 241 -24.94 -25.36 6.79
C HIS A 241 -26.19 -24.51 7.06
N ILE A 242 -26.02 -23.28 7.59
CA ILE A 242 -27.14 -22.38 7.87
C ILE A 242 -27.35 -21.42 6.71
N GLY A 243 -28.03 -21.87 5.68
CA GLY A 243 -28.52 -21.03 4.56
C GLY A 243 -27.83 -21.24 3.23
N GLU A 244 -26.58 -21.75 3.17
CA GLU A 244 -25.94 -22.07 1.89
C GLU A 244 -26.11 -23.55 1.54
N HIS A 245 -25.73 -24.51 2.42
CA HIS A 245 -25.90 -25.94 2.14
C HIS A 245 -27.33 -26.39 2.45
N ILE A 246 -27.94 -25.91 3.53
CA ILE A 246 -29.35 -26.14 3.88
C ILE A 246 -30.08 -24.80 3.71
N TRP A 247 -30.88 -24.70 2.67
CA TRP A 247 -31.56 -23.47 2.32
C TRP A 247 -32.59 -23.07 3.37
N LYS A 248 -32.88 -21.78 3.45
CA LYS A 248 -33.78 -21.19 4.44
C LYS A 248 -35.18 -21.84 4.40
N ASP A 249 -35.71 -22.16 3.22
CA ASP A 249 -37.01 -22.81 3.02
C ASP A 249 -37.11 -24.23 3.57
N LYS A 250 -35.96 -24.86 3.91
CA LYS A 250 -35.89 -26.16 4.59
C LYS A 250 -36.08 -26.09 6.10
N GLY A 251 -36.23 -24.89 6.67
CA GLY A 251 -36.52 -24.69 8.11
C GLY A 251 -35.29 -24.63 9.03
N ILE A 252 -34.06 -24.59 8.50
CA ILE A 252 -32.83 -24.61 9.32
C ILE A 252 -32.72 -23.39 10.25
N PHE A 253 -33.18 -22.21 9.80
CA PHE A 253 -33.19 -21.02 10.65
C PHE A 253 -34.21 -21.13 11.78
N GLU A 254 -35.36 -21.72 11.52
CA GLU A 254 -36.42 -21.96 12.53
C GLU A 254 -35.95 -22.96 13.58
N PHE A 255 -35.27 -24.03 13.15
CA PHE A 255 -34.62 -24.99 14.04
C PHE A 255 -33.64 -24.31 15.02
N TRP A 256 -32.68 -23.48 14.48
CA TRP A 256 -31.72 -22.79 15.33
C TRP A 256 -32.34 -21.69 16.20
N LYS A 257 -33.45 -21.09 15.81
CA LYS A 257 -34.19 -20.15 16.68
C LYS A 257 -34.86 -20.85 17.86
N ALA A 258 -35.37 -22.04 17.66
CA ALA A 258 -36.06 -22.81 18.71
C ALA A 258 -35.13 -23.51 19.70
N LEU A 259 -34.09 -24.17 19.19
CA LEU A 259 -33.22 -25.06 19.97
C LEU A 259 -32.60 -24.45 21.24
N PRO A 260 -32.03 -23.19 21.22
CA PRO A 260 -31.45 -22.61 22.44
C PRO A 260 -32.43 -22.43 23.59
N ALA A 261 -33.63 -21.97 23.30
CA ALA A 261 -34.67 -21.80 24.31
C ALA A 261 -35.13 -23.14 24.92
N ILE A 262 -35.32 -24.17 24.07
CA ILE A 262 -35.68 -25.50 24.50
C ILE A 262 -34.59 -26.11 25.39
N LEU A 263 -33.32 -25.94 25.05
CA LEU A 263 -32.22 -26.43 25.87
C LEU A 263 -32.06 -25.67 27.18
N ALA A 264 -32.32 -24.37 27.20
CA ALA A 264 -32.29 -23.55 28.41
C ALA A 264 -33.39 -23.97 29.43
N ASP A 265 -34.55 -24.39 28.95
CA ASP A 265 -35.65 -24.90 29.79
C ASP A 265 -35.38 -26.31 30.37
N LYS A 266 -34.44 -27.06 29.75
CA LYS A 266 -34.06 -28.40 30.24
C LYS A 266 -33.04 -28.31 31.37
N GLN A 267 -33.48 -28.41 32.60
CA GLN A 267 -32.59 -28.41 33.81
C GLN A 267 -31.53 -29.55 33.81
N SER A 268 -31.59 -30.47 32.85
CA SER A 268 -30.70 -31.62 32.71
C SER A 268 -29.48 -31.32 31.80
N VAL A 269 -29.38 -30.15 31.22
CA VAL A 269 -28.29 -29.76 30.30
C VAL A 269 -27.63 -28.47 30.79
N LYS A 270 -26.33 -28.40 30.70
CA LYS A 270 -25.54 -27.16 30.91
C LYS A 270 -24.80 -26.80 29.63
N MET A 271 -24.79 -25.53 29.28
CA MET A 271 -23.99 -25.05 28.13
C MET A 271 -22.66 -24.46 28.62
N ALA A 272 -21.57 -24.75 27.91
CA ALA A 272 -20.26 -24.16 28.17
C ALA A 272 -19.47 -24.02 26.87
N ASN A 273 -18.64 -23.00 26.82
CA ASN A 273 -17.64 -22.83 25.76
C ASN A 273 -16.40 -23.72 26.03
N PRO A 274 -15.56 -24.04 25.02
CA PRO A 274 -14.39 -24.93 25.18
C PRO A 274 -13.42 -24.49 26.28
N SER A 275 -13.16 -23.19 26.43
CA SER A 275 -12.28 -22.68 27.50
C SER A 275 -12.89 -22.88 28.89
N GLU A 276 -14.19 -22.81 29.05
CA GLU A 276 -14.89 -23.10 30.31
C GLU A 276 -14.88 -24.59 30.63
N VAL A 277 -15.05 -25.43 29.60
CA VAL A 277 -14.88 -26.90 29.79
C VAL A 277 -13.47 -27.20 30.29
N ALA A 278 -12.44 -26.59 29.68
CA ALA A 278 -11.07 -26.75 30.13
C ALA A 278 -10.88 -26.31 31.59
N ASP A 279 -11.40 -25.17 32.00
CA ASP A 279 -11.28 -24.66 33.35
C ASP A 279 -12.03 -25.56 34.39
N LEU A 280 -13.15 -26.17 33.99
CA LEU A 280 -13.89 -27.12 34.84
C LEU A 280 -13.12 -28.43 35.05
N PHE A 281 -12.42 -28.93 34.04
CA PHE A 281 -11.79 -30.24 34.04
C PHE A 281 -10.26 -30.23 34.25
N LYS A 282 -9.60 -29.08 34.31
CA LYS A 282 -8.14 -28.97 34.46
C LYS A 282 -7.53 -29.77 35.62
N ASN A 283 -8.26 -29.84 36.74
CA ASN A 283 -7.83 -30.55 37.97
C ASN A 283 -8.50 -31.93 38.12
N THR A 284 -9.26 -32.39 37.14
CA THR A 284 -9.97 -33.68 37.19
C THR A 284 -9.06 -34.76 36.63
N ASP A 285 -9.22 -36.00 37.14
CA ASP A 285 -8.59 -37.19 36.59
C ASP A 285 -9.31 -37.64 35.30
N CYS A 286 -9.05 -36.86 34.21
CA CYS A 286 -9.59 -37.18 32.91
C CYS A 286 -8.86 -38.36 32.26
N PRO A 287 -9.55 -39.18 31.45
CA PRO A 287 -8.89 -40.17 30.62
C PRO A 287 -7.95 -39.51 29.60
N VAL A 288 -6.93 -40.27 29.17
CA VAL A 288 -5.91 -39.75 28.23
C VAL A 288 -6.22 -40.24 26.84
N VAL A 289 -6.17 -39.31 25.86
CA VAL A 289 -6.16 -39.66 24.43
C VAL A 289 -4.72 -39.92 23.99
N ASP A 290 -4.49 -41.04 23.32
CA ASP A 290 -3.18 -41.44 22.79
C ASP A 290 -3.32 -41.82 21.31
N ILE A 291 -2.99 -40.91 20.41
CA ILE A 291 -3.06 -41.11 18.96
C ILE A 291 -1.69 -40.85 18.36
N HIS A 292 -1.11 -41.88 17.76
CA HIS A 292 0.15 -41.77 17.03
C HIS A 292 -0.01 -40.93 15.76
N GLY A 293 1.04 -40.22 15.34
CA GLY A 293 1.03 -39.34 14.13
C GLY A 293 0.56 -40.03 12.86
N LEU A 294 0.89 -41.32 12.67
CA LEU A 294 0.40 -42.12 11.51
C LEU A 294 -1.10 -42.42 11.54
N SER A 295 -1.75 -42.22 12.69
CA SER A 295 -3.18 -42.45 12.91
C SER A 295 -3.96 -41.15 13.13
N THR A 296 -3.45 -40.02 12.61
CA THR A 296 -4.08 -38.69 12.75
C THR A 296 -5.58 -38.76 12.40
N SER A 297 -6.42 -38.32 13.32
CA SER A 297 -7.88 -38.22 13.10
C SER A 297 -8.26 -36.91 12.40
N SER A 298 -9.42 -36.93 11.72
CA SER A 298 -10.02 -35.75 11.08
C SER A 298 -11.55 -35.93 11.02
N TRP A 299 -12.31 -34.92 10.73
CA TRP A 299 -13.77 -35.04 10.60
C TRP A 299 -14.24 -35.33 9.15
N ALA A 300 -13.33 -35.29 8.16
CA ALA A 300 -13.69 -35.54 6.78
C ALA A 300 -13.83 -37.02 6.45
N ASP A 301 -14.66 -37.33 5.48
CA ASP A 301 -14.95 -38.64 4.90
C ASP A 301 -15.38 -39.72 5.93
N ALA A 302 -15.72 -40.89 5.45
CA ALA A 302 -16.15 -41.98 6.33
C ALA A 302 -15.02 -42.56 7.19
N ALA A 303 -13.76 -42.48 6.68
CA ALA A 303 -12.59 -43.05 7.37
C ALA A 303 -12.14 -42.24 8.61
N ARG A 304 -12.49 -40.95 8.66
CA ARG A 304 -12.13 -40.03 9.75
C ARG A 304 -10.63 -39.94 10.02
N ASP A 305 -9.84 -39.91 8.96
CA ASP A 305 -8.39 -39.81 8.98
C ASP A 305 -7.91 -38.75 7.93
N THR A 306 -6.65 -38.81 7.57
CA THR A 306 -6.06 -37.88 6.58
C THR A 306 -6.20 -38.33 5.12
N PHE A 307 -6.99 -39.38 4.83
CA PHE A 307 -7.09 -39.99 3.51
C PHE A 307 -7.66 -39.01 2.48
N GLY A 308 -8.57 -38.11 2.87
CA GLY A 308 -9.12 -37.05 2.01
C GLY A 308 -8.08 -36.13 1.40
N TRP A 309 -6.91 -35.94 2.04
CA TRP A 309 -5.82 -35.05 1.61
C TRP A 309 -4.56 -35.76 1.15
N LEU A 310 -4.29 -36.98 1.63
CA LEU A 310 -3.06 -37.73 1.42
C LEU A 310 -3.33 -39.16 0.94
N GLY A 311 -4.53 -39.47 0.49
CA GLY A 311 -4.99 -40.80 0.14
C GLY A 311 -4.46 -41.36 -1.16
N ASN A 312 -4.03 -40.52 -2.10
CA ASN A 312 -3.48 -40.95 -3.37
C ASN A 312 -2.07 -40.40 -3.63
N LYS A 313 -1.36 -41.03 -4.58
CA LYS A 313 0.03 -40.66 -4.90
C LYS A 313 0.18 -39.20 -5.34
N THR A 314 -0.76 -38.67 -6.10
CA THR A 314 -0.72 -37.28 -6.59
C THR A 314 -0.81 -36.31 -5.41
N GLN A 315 -1.74 -36.56 -4.47
CA GLN A 315 -1.85 -35.74 -3.25
C GLN A 315 -0.55 -35.79 -2.44
N GLN A 316 0.02 -36.97 -2.22
CA GLN A 316 1.25 -37.15 -1.46
C GLN A 316 2.45 -36.46 -2.12
N GLU A 317 2.57 -36.53 -3.44
CA GLU A 317 3.62 -35.86 -4.21
C GLU A 317 3.51 -34.34 -4.10
N LEU A 318 2.32 -33.78 -4.35
CA LEU A 318 2.11 -32.32 -4.29
C LEU A 318 2.28 -31.80 -2.85
N PHE A 319 1.81 -32.54 -1.84
CA PHE A 319 2.06 -32.20 -0.43
C PHE A 319 3.56 -32.16 -0.12
N SER A 320 4.32 -33.18 -0.56
CA SER A 320 5.77 -33.23 -0.38
C SER A 320 6.47 -32.07 -1.06
N ARG A 321 6.07 -31.70 -2.31
CA ARG A 321 6.60 -30.54 -3.02
C ARG A 321 6.34 -29.26 -2.25
N ILE A 322 5.10 -29.03 -1.79
CA ILE A 322 4.75 -27.83 -0.98
C ILE A 322 5.61 -27.78 0.28
N GLN A 323 5.72 -28.89 1.01
CA GLN A 323 6.54 -28.96 2.23
C GLN A 323 8.02 -28.68 1.96
N ASN A 324 8.60 -29.23 0.89
CA ASN A 324 10.00 -29.03 0.54
C ASN A 324 10.34 -27.59 0.14
N LEU A 325 9.35 -26.78 -0.20
CA LEU A 325 9.53 -25.35 -0.47
C LEU A 325 9.58 -24.50 0.80
N GLN A 326 9.20 -25.02 1.97
CA GLN A 326 9.10 -24.28 3.23
C GLN A 326 10.33 -23.43 3.52
N ALA A 327 11.52 -24.04 3.64
CA ALA A 327 12.75 -23.32 3.97
C ALA A 327 13.07 -22.22 2.97
N LYS A 328 12.96 -22.52 1.67
CA LYS A 328 13.23 -21.56 0.60
C LYS A 328 12.23 -20.41 0.59
N ALA A 329 10.95 -20.67 0.81
CA ALA A 329 9.92 -19.65 0.86
C ALA A 329 10.11 -18.68 2.04
N HIS A 330 10.57 -19.20 3.19
CA HIS A 330 10.88 -18.38 4.36
C HIS A 330 12.13 -17.49 4.18
N GLU A 331 13.10 -17.92 3.41
CA GLU A 331 14.38 -17.20 3.23
C GLU A 331 14.29 -16.04 2.21
N GLU A 332 13.27 -16.05 1.33
CA GLU A 332 13.35 -15.26 0.11
C GLU A 332 12.56 -13.95 0.15
N ASN A 333 11.26 -14.01 -0.04
CA ASN A 333 10.44 -12.82 -0.27
C ASN A 333 9.08 -12.99 0.41
N ARG A 334 8.59 -11.92 1.01
CA ARG A 334 7.27 -11.90 1.65
C ARG A 334 6.15 -12.35 0.71
N ASP A 335 6.18 -11.93 -0.56
CA ASP A 335 5.12 -12.28 -1.52
C ASP A 335 5.22 -13.76 -1.95
N LEU A 336 6.44 -14.29 -2.09
CA LEU A 336 6.65 -15.72 -2.34
C LEU A 336 6.21 -16.56 -1.13
N LEU A 337 6.49 -16.10 0.08
CA LEU A 337 6.04 -16.74 1.32
C LEU A 337 4.50 -16.73 1.42
N ILE A 338 3.83 -15.63 1.11
CA ILE A 338 2.37 -15.53 1.10
C ILE A 338 1.78 -16.47 0.05
N ASN A 339 2.31 -16.50 -1.17
CA ASN A 339 1.86 -17.40 -2.22
C ASN A 339 2.08 -18.87 -1.83
N TRP A 340 3.22 -19.20 -1.23
CA TRP A 340 3.47 -20.52 -0.71
C TRP A 340 2.47 -20.91 0.40
N ARG A 341 2.19 -20.00 1.32
CA ARG A 341 1.21 -20.22 2.39
C ARG A 341 -0.19 -20.46 1.84
N HIS A 342 -0.61 -19.75 0.80
CA HIS A 342 -1.87 -20.06 0.13
C HIS A 342 -1.90 -21.47 -0.45
N LEU A 343 -0.79 -22.01 -0.97
CA LEU A 343 -0.72 -23.39 -1.43
C LEU A 343 -0.82 -24.41 -0.29
N THR A 344 -0.54 -24.04 0.96
CA THR A 344 -0.67 -24.93 2.12
C THR A 344 -2.11 -25.16 2.57
N THR A 345 -3.08 -24.39 2.05
CA THR A 345 -4.51 -24.50 2.33
C THR A 345 -5.00 -25.93 2.03
N SER A 346 -5.71 -26.55 2.99
CA SER A 346 -6.17 -27.96 2.92
C SER A 346 -7.00 -28.25 1.68
N ASP A 347 -7.89 -27.33 1.31
CA ASP A 347 -8.83 -27.47 0.18
C ASP A 347 -8.16 -27.83 -1.15
N HIS A 348 -6.95 -27.28 -1.42
CA HIS A 348 -6.26 -27.54 -2.68
C HIS A 348 -5.89 -29.02 -2.85
N LEU A 349 -5.58 -29.73 -1.78
CA LEU A 349 -5.33 -31.16 -1.81
C LEU A 349 -6.63 -31.96 -1.67
N TYR A 350 -7.62 -31.45 -0.93
CA TYR A 350 -8.94 -32.07 -0.79
C TYR A 350 -9.65 -32.21 -2.14
N PHE A 351 -9.57 -31.22 -3.00
CA PHE A 351 -10.13 -31.25 -4.36
C PHE A 351 -9.46 -32.25 -5.31
N LEU A 352 -8.31 -32.80 -4.94
CA LEU A 352 -7.56 -33.82 -5.71
C LEU A 352 -7.90 -35.25 -5.29
N HIS A 353 -8.73 -35.40 -4.27
CA HIS A 353 -9.11 -36.74 -3.81
C HIS A 353 -9.96 -37.44 -4.86
N HIS A 354 -9.69 -38.75 -5.04
CA HIS A 354 -10.42 -39.59 -5.96
C HIS A 354 -10.90 -40.83 -5.20
N THR A 355 -12.19 -40.93 -5.04
CA THR A 355 -12.89 -42.02 -4.36
C THR A 355 -14.19 -42.34 -5.12
N THR A 356 -15.11 -43.08 -4.54
CA THR A 356 -16.40 -43.45 -5.12
C THR A 356 -17.54 -43.15 -4.14
N GLY A 357 -18.76 -43.09 -4.66
CA GLY A 357 -19.95 -42.92 -3.84
C GLY A 357 -20.15 -41.54 -3.25
N ALA A 358 -20.68 -41.49 -2.03
CA ALA A 358 -21.06 -40.23 -1.37
C ALA A 358 -19.87 -39.30 -1.11
N ASP A 359 -18.73 -39.83 -0.68
CA ASP A 359 -17.53 -39.04 -0.41
C ASP A 359 -17.04 -38.32 -1.69
N GLN A 360 -17.03 -39.02 -2.85
CA GLN A 360 -16.68 -38.35 -4.14
C GLN A 360 -17.64 -37.22 -4.49
N ALA A 361 -18.93 -37.39 -4.20
CA ALA A 361 -19.91 -36.33 -4.45
C ALA A 361 -19.62 -35.07 -3.62
N VAL A 362 -19.17 -35.23 -2.36
CA VAL A 362 -18.77 -34.12 -1.49
C VAL A 362 -17.53 -33.41 -2.02
N HIS A 363 -16.47 -34.15 -2.37
CA HIS A 363 -15.25 -33.58 -2.96
C HIS A 363 -15.55 -32.79 -4.24
N SER A 364 -16.42 -33.31 -5.11
CA SER A 364 -16.80 -32.65 -6.36
C SER A 364 -17.67 -31.41 -6.12
N TYR A 365 -18.50 -31.41 -5.08
CA TYR A 365 -19.36 -30.26 -4.74
C TYR A 365 -18.54 -29.04 -4.30
N PHE A 366 -17.48 -29.25 -3.54
CA PHE A 366 -16.65 -28.15 -3.04
C PHE A 366 -15.62 -27.66 -4.07
N SER A 367 -15.23 -28.48 -5.05
CA SER A 367 -14.23 -28.11 -6.04
C SER A 367 -14.76 -26.99 -6.97
N PRO A 368 -14.05 -25.87 -7.12
CA PRO A 368 -14.43 -24.81 -8.05
C PRO A 368 -14.07 -25.12 -9.51
N TYR A 369 -13.40 -26.24 -9.74
CA TYR A 369 -12.84 -26.66 -11.03
C TYR A 369 -13.69 -27.77 -11.67
N GLY A 370 -13.70 -27.80 -13.00
CA GLY A 370 -14.61 -28.69 -13.75
C GLY A 370 -14.29 -30.19 -13.63
N SER A 371 -13.07 -30.56 -13.27
CA SER A 371 -12.65 -31.96 -13.09
C SER A 371 -11.42 -32.10 -12.20
N ILE A 372 -11.18 -33.31 -11.69
CA ILE A 372 -9.96 -33.64 -10.92
C ILE A 372 -8.70 -33.40 -11.77
N VAL A 373 -8.72 -33.76 -13.05
CA VAL A 373 -7.59 -33.60 -13.98
C VAL A 373 -7.24 -32.11 -14.11
N GLU A 374 -8.25 -31.25 -14.24
CA GLU A 374 -8.05 -29.80 -14.30
C GLU A 374 -7.53 -29.26 -12.96
N THR A 375 -8.04 -29.75 -11.86
CA THR A 375 -7.53 -29.38 -10.52
C THR A 375 -6.06 -29.76 -10.34
N VAL A 376 -5.67 -30.98 -10.73
CA VAL A 376 -4.26 -31.43 -10.70
C VAL A 376 -3.39 -30.49 -11.52
N ARG A 377 -3.83 -30.15 -12.73
CA ARG A 377 -3.11 -29.21 -13.61
C ARG A 377 -2.92 -27.86 -12.93
N ILE A 378 -3.99 -27.28 -12.40
CA ILE A 378 -3.94 -25.94 -11.79
C ILE A 378 -3.00 -25.93 -10.57
N VAL A 379 -3.16 -26.86 -9.63
CA VAL A 379 -2.32 -26.93 -8.43
C VAL A 379 -0.85 -27.16 -8.81
N THR A 380 -0.58 -28.07 -9.75
CA THR A 380 0.77 -28.35 -10.25
C THR A 380 1.39 -27.13 -10.91
N ASP A 381 0.64 -26.41 -11.75
CA ASP A 381 1.11 -25.18 -12.41
C ASP A 381 1.49 -24.10 -11.39
N LYS A 382 0.70 -23.92 -10.31
CA LYS A 382 1.02 -22.91 -9.28
C LYS A 382 2.25 -23.30 -8.44
N ILE A 383 2.39 -24.58 -8.09
CA ILE A 383 3.60 -25.07 -7.40
C ILE A 383 4.82 -24.87 -8.32
N TRP A 384 4.74 -25.24 -9.59
CA TRP A 384 5.83 -25.07 -10.55
C TRP A 384 6.19 -23.57 -10.74
N ALA A 385 5.20 -22.69 -10.88
CA ALA A 385 5.43 -21.25 -11.02
C ALA A 385 6.14 -20.68 -9.79
N LEU A 386 5.74 -21.12 -8.60
CA LEU A 386 6.39 -20.73 -7.35
C LEU A 386 7.83 -21.25 -7.24
N GLU A 387 8.07 -22.53 -7.58
CA GLU A 387 9.42 -23.13 -7.64
C GLU A 387 10.35 -22.30 -8.56
N LYS A 388 9.87 -21.95 -9.75
CA LYS A 388 10.60 -21.12 -10.72
C LYS A 388 10.87 -19.72 -10.19
N SER A 389 9.89 -19.11 -9.53
CA SER A 389 10.06 -17.79 -8.92
C SER A 389 11.11 -17.82 -7.81
N ILE A 390 11.10 -18.85 -6.97
CA ILE A 390 12.10 -19.04 -5.90
C ILE A 390 13.51 -19.27 -6.51
N GLU A 391 13.63 -20.16 -7.51
CA GLU A 391 14.90 -20.39 -8.22
C GLU A 391 15.45 -19.10 -8.83
N THR A 392 14.60 -18.36 -9.53
CA THR A 392 14.98 -17.07 -10.14
C THR A 392 15.45 -16.10 -9.07
N PHE A 393 14.74 -16.02 -7.96
CA PHE A 393 15.08 -15.15 -6.85
C PHE A 393 16.43 -15.55 -6.20
N GLN A 394 16.70 -16.85 -6.01
CA GLN A 394 17.97 -17.34 -5.48
C GLN A 394 19.15 -17.04 -6.40
N ILE A 395 18.96 -17.15 -7.71
CA ILE A 395 19.97 -16.77 -8.72
C ILE A 395 20.22 -15.25 -8.62
N LEU A 396 19.17 -14.45 -8.49
CA LEU A 396 19.26 -13.00 -8.36
C LEU A 396 19.97 -12.57 -7.06
N LYS A 397 19.78 -13.29 -5.96
CA LYS A 397 20.40 -13.02 -4.65
C LYS A 397 21.93 -13.30 -4.65
N LYS A 398 22.34 -14.31 -5.42
CA LYS A 398 23.76 -14.72 -5.51
C LYS A 398 24.62 -13.79 -6.35
N THR A 399 24.06 -12.85 -7.08
CA THR A 399 24.78 -12.04 -8.06
C THR A 399 24.53 -10.55 -7.85
N GLN A 400 25.61 -9.80 -7.86
CA GLN A 400 25.83 -8.35 -7.73
C GLN A 400 24.71 -7.39 -8.16
N ARG A 401 24.57 -6.31 -7.38
CA ARG A 401 23.89 -5.00 -7.54
C ARG A 401 22.94 -4.88 -8.75
N THR A 402 21.65 -4.99 -8.47
CA THR A 402 20.59 -4.78 -9.48
C THR A 402 20.61 -3.33 -9.96
N PRO A 403 20.69 -3.04 -11.27
CA PRO A 403 20.69 -1.69 -11.76
C PRO A 403 19.29 -1.05 -11.61
N VAL A 404 19.30 0.25 -11.27
CA VAL A 404 18.10 1.11 -11.35
C VAL A 404 18.11 1.82 -12.70
N ILE A 405 17.04 1.66 -13.48
CA ILE A 405 16.90 2.26 -14.81
C ILE A 405 15.81 3.32 -14.73
N ILE A 406 16.24 4.56 -14.63
CA ILE A 406 15.36 5.72 -14.54
C ILE A 406 14.92 6.12 -15.95
N ILE A 407 13.62 6.30 -16.16
CA ILE A 407 13.04 6.76 -17.41
C ILE A 407 12.34 8.09 -17.15
N SER A 408 12.86 9.15 -17.71
CA SER A 408 12.30 10.49 -17.55
C SER A 408 12.53 11.35 -18.80
N PRO A 409 11.51 12.07 -19.30
CA PRO A 409 11.69 13.02 -20.38
C PRO A 409 12.43 14.29 -19.95
N GLU A 410 12.52 14.53 -18.63
CA GLU A 410 13.19 15.69 -18.05
C GLU A 410 14.32 15.25 -17.10
N THR A 411 15.44 15.95 -17.16
CA THR A 411 16.52 15.86 -16.17
C THR A 411 17.37 17.13 -16.19
N ASP A 412 18.15 17.38 -15.14
CA ASP A 412 19.06 18.52 -15.07
C ASP A 412 20.29 18.21 -14.20
N ARG A 413 21.48 18.59 -14.67
CA ARG A 413 22.74 18.49 -13.91
C ARG A 413 23.01 17.10 -13.33
N LEU A 414 23.04 16.10 -14.19
CA LEU A 414 23.36 14.73 -13.78
C LEU A 414 24.80 14.64 -13.21
N PRO A 415 25.05 13.71 -12.25
CA PRO A 415 26.40 13.49 -11.75
C PRO A 415 27.27 12.81 -12.81
N THR A 416 28.50 13.29 -13.02
CA THR A 416 29.48 12.59 -13.87
C THR A 416 30.02 11.34 -13.18
N GLU A 417 30.17 11.41 -11.85
CA GLU A 417 30.59 10.27 -11.04
C GLU A 417 29.55 9.15 -11.09
N GLY A 418 29.96 7.99 -11.55
CA GLY A 418 29.11 6.82 -11.70
C GLY A 418 28.18 6.81 -12.92
N MET A 419 28.01 7.93 -13.65
CA MET A 419 27.15 8.01 -14.83
C MET A 419 27.89 8.27 -16.14
N GLY A 420 29.09 8.85 -16.07
CA GLY A 420 29.95 9.13 -17.22
C GLY A 420 30.00 10.61 -17.61
N ASP A 421 31.00 10.95 -18.46
CA ASP A 421 31.34 12.34 -18.80
C ASP A 421 30.24 13.10 -19.57
N PHE A 422 29.35 12.39 -20.25
CA PHE A 422 28.25 13.01 -21.00
C PHE A 422 27.22 13.64 -20.06
N ALA A 423 27.15 13.21 -18.81
CA ALA A 423 26.20 13.68 -17.80
C ALA A 423 26.16 15.21 -17.64
N LYS A 424 27.30 15.86 -17.72
CA LYS A 424 27.44 17.32 -17.57
C LYS A 424 26.74 18.15 -18.66
N TYR A 425 26.47 17.52 -19.80
CA TYR A 425 25.83 18.20 -20.95
C TYR A 425 24.32 18.03 -20.96
N VAL A 426 23.81 16.97 -20.33
CA VAL A 426 22.38 16.65 -20.31
C VAL A 426 21.63 17.64 -19.46
N SER A 427 20.73 18.39 -20.09
CA SER A 427 19.91 19.39 -19.41
C SER A 427 18.61 19.62 -20.18
N GLY A 428 17.52 19.11 -19.65
CA GLY A 428 16.18 19.20 -20.25
C GLY A 428 15.10 19.59 -19.22
N LYS A 429 15.49 20.35 -18.18
CA LYS A 429 14.56 20.79 -17.15
C LYS A 429 13.49 21.72 -17.69
N SER A 430 12.22 21.40 -17.44
CA SER A 430 11.06 22.26 -17.67
C SER A 430 10.29 22.54 -16.38
N GLY A 431 10.45 21.68 -15.38
CA GLY A 431 9.78 21.75 -14.07
C GLY A 431 10.60 21.12 -12.96
N GLY A 432 9.97 20.93 -11.81
CA GLY A 432 10.61 20.33 -10.61
C GLY A 432 10.98 18.86 -10.78
N MET A 433 10.36 18.14 -11.72
CA MET A 433 10.65 16.74 -11.98
C MET A 433 12.10 16.51 -12.39
N GLY A 434 12.63 17.36 -13.28
CA GLY A 434 14.03 17.24 -13.75
C GLY A 434 15.04 17.33 -12.60
N GLU A 435 14.82 18.20 -11.62
CA GLU A 435 15.67 18.32 -10.42
C GLU A 435 15.60 17.07 -9.53
N VAL A 436 14.39 16.55 -9.30
CA VAL A 436 14.17 15.33 -8.49
C VAL A 436 14.83 14.12 -9.12
N VAL A 437 14.70 13.96 -10.44
CA VAL A 437 15.34 12.88 -11.19
C VAL A 437 16.87 12.97 -11.12
N ALA A 438 17.44 14.17 -11.29
CA ALA A 438 18.88 14.38 -11.17
C ALA A 438 19.38 14.13 -9.73
N ALA A 439 18.62 14.56 -8.73
CA ALA A 439 18.92 14.31 -7.33
C ALA A 439 18.86 12.80 -6.99
N LEU A 440 17.89 12.10 -7.55
CA LEU A 440 17.78 10.63 -7.42
C LEU A 440 18.98 9.93 -8.05
N CYS A 441 19.35 10.28 -9.28
CA CYS A 441 20.56 9.76 -9.94
C CYS A 441 21.80 9.97 -9.08
N ARG A 442 21.98 11.17 -8.54
CA ARG A 442 23.10 11.51 -7.65
C ARG A 442 23.09 10.70 -6.37
N GLY A 443 21.95 10.62 -5.71
CA GLY A 443 21.82 9.88 -4.44
C GLY A 443 22.07 8.39 -4.57
N LEU A 444 21.66 7.78 -5.68
CA LEU A 444 21.92 6.37 -5.99
C LEU A 444 23.38 6.14 -6.41
N SER A 445 23.93 6.99 -7.26
CA SER A 445 25.34 6.91 -7.70
C SER A 445 26.32 7.07 -6.54
N ASN A 446 26.07 8.00 -5.61
CA ASN A 446 26.90 8.19 -4.40
C ASN A 446 26.91 6.96 -3.47
N ARG A 447 25.89 6.10 -3.61
CA ARG A 447 25.80 4.80 -2.89
C ARG A 447 26.29 3.63 -3.74
N GLU A 448 26.99 3.94 -4.84
CA GLU A 448 27.54 2.98 -5.78
C GLU A 448 26.51 2.04 -6.44
N ILE A 449 25.22 2.41 -6.42
CA ILE A 449 24.16 1.65 -7.06
C ILE A 449 24.25 1.90 -8.57
N PRO A 450 24.32 0.84 -9.41
CA PRO A 450 24.35 1.00 -10.86
C PRO A 450 23.07 1.70 -11.35
N THR A 451 23.20 2.98 -11.71
CA THR A 451 22.05 3.81 -12.09
C THR A 451 22.16 4.21 -13.56
N TYR A 452 21.15 3.84 -14.34
CA TYR A 452 21.00 4.28 -15.73
C TYR A 452 19.90 5.31 -15.82
N ILE A 453 20.03 6.24 -16.77
CA ILE A 453 18.94 7.14 -17.16
C ILE A 453 18.69 7.05 -18.66
N ILE A 454 17.40 7.01 -19.02
CA ILE A 454 16.92 7.15 -20.40
C ILE A 454 16.13 8.44 -20.50
N THR A 455 16.55 9.36 -21.37
CA THR A 455 15.95 10.70 -21.53
C THR A 455 15.93 11.10 -23.00
N LEU A 456 15.32 12.25 -23.29
CA LEU A 456 15.28 12.82 -24.66
C LEU A 456 16.62 13.39 -25.07
N ASN A 457 16.98 13.25 -26.36
CA ASN A 457 18.08 13.98 -26.95
C ASN A 457 17.62 15.40 -27.37
N LEU A 458 17.81 16.37 -26.48
CA LEU A 458 17.56 17.78 -26.76
C LEU A 458 18.84 18.43 -27.30
N GLU A 459 19.28 17.99 -28.49
CA GLU A 459 20.58 18.33 -29.11
C GLU A 459 20.85 19.84 -29.06
N ARG A 460 19.90 20.65 -29.54
CA ARG A 460 20.06 22.11 -29.55
C ARG A 460 20.32 22.67 -28.17
N ARG A 461 19.55 22.25 -27.15
CA ARG A 461 19.70 22.72 -25.78
C ARG A 461 21.01 22.30 -25.17
N PHE A 462 21.44 21.06 -25.42
CA PHE A 462 22.69 20.52 -24.89
C PHE A 462 23.89 21.25 -25.49
N MET A 463 23.86 21.56 -26.80
CA MET A 463 24.90 22.34 -27.45
C MET A 463 24.94 23.80 -26.99
N GLU A 464 23.78 24.47 -26.88
CA GLU A 464 23.71 25.86 -26.39
C GLU A 464 24.28 25.98 -24.95
N LYS A 465 23.97 25.06 -24.05
CA LYS A 465 24.50 25.10 -22.69
C LYS A 465 25.99 24.75 -22.58
N SER A 466 26.51 23.93 -23.47
CA SER A 466 27.91 23.48 -23.44
C SER A 466 28.85 24.25 -24.32
N ALA A 467 28.30 25.19 -25.15
CA ALA A 467 29.04 25.90 -26.20
C ALA A 467 29.81 24.98 -27.15
N MET A 468 29.29 23.76 -27.40
CA MET A 468 29.89 22.76 -28.29
C MET A 468 29.45 22.96 -29.72
N SER A 469 30.36 22.64 -30.67
CA SER A 469 30.00 22.45 -32.08
C SER A 469 29.21 21.16 -32.27
N ARG A 470 28.44 21.09 -33.37
CA ARG A 470 27.69 19.85 -33.71
C ARG A 470 28.59 18.63 -33.87
N ASP A 471 29.76 18.82 -34.49
CA ASP A 471 30.72 17.72 -34.70
C ASP A 471 31.26 17.16 -33.40
N GLU A 472 31.61 18.03 -32.46
CA GLU A 472 32.01 17.62 -31.10
C GLU A 472 30.91 16.87 -30.36
N TYR A 473 29.66 17.38 -30.50
CA TYR A 473 28.49 16.75 -29.89
C TYR A 473 28.26 15.31 -30.44
N VAL A 474 28.26 15.15 -31.76
CA VAL A 474 28.11 13.86 -32.44
C VAL A 474 29.21 12.87 -32.02
N GLN A 475 30.46 13.32 -31.91
CA GLN A 475 31.56 12.48 -31.43
C GLN A 475 31.31 12.01 -29.98
N LYS A 476 30.79 12.87 -29.12
CA LYS A 476 30.46 12.48 -27.73
C LYS A 476 29.31 11.50 -27.67
N LEU A 477 28.29 11.66 -28.50
CA LEU A 477 27.17 10.72 -28.62
C LEU A 477 27.68 9.32 -29.05
N PHE A 478 28.63 9.25 -29.95
CA PHE A 478 29.19 7.98 -30.41
C PHE A 478 29.83 7.16 -29.26
N HIS A 479 30.38 7.83 -28.26
CA HIS A 479 30.99 7.19 -27.10
C HIS A 479 30.02 6.94 -25.94
N LEU A 480 28.75 7.32 -26.08
CA LEU A 480 27.75 7.24 -25.03
C LEU A 480 27.44 5.80 -24.56
N SER A 481 27.75 4.79 -25.40
CA SER A 481 27.58 3.38 -25.01
C SER A 481 28.42 2.96 -23.80
N ARG A 482 29.45 3.73 -23.44
CA ARG A 482 30.29 3.53 -22.24
C ARG A 482 29.72 4.16 -20.99
N ASP A 483 28.86 5.16 -21.15
CA ASP A 483 28.21 5.88 -20.04
C ASP A 483 26.93 5.17 -19.61
N ARG A 484 26.38 5.53 -18.45
CA ARG A 484 25.10 5.03 -17.98
C ARG A 484 23.91 5.92 -18.37
N ILE A 485 24.10 6.71 -19.41
CA ILE A 485 23.08 7.60 -19.97
C ILE A 485 22.68 7.06 -21.34
N ARG A 486 21.39 7.07 -21.61
CA ARG A 486 20.80 6.82 -22.93
C ARG A 486 19.92 7.99 -23.33
N VAL A 487 20.22 8.57 -24.46
CA VAL A 487 19.37 9.61 -25.04
C VAL A 487 18.60 9.05 -26.22
N VAL A 488 17.31 9.32 -26.25
CA VAL A 488 16.46 8.97 -27.39
C VAL A 488 16.67 10.02 -28.47
N ASP A 489 17.35 9.61 -29.53
CA ASP A 489 17.64 10.44 -30.68
C ASP A 489 16.52 10.30 -31.72
N SER A 490 15.96 11.42 -32.15
CA SER A 490 14.93 11.48 -33.19
C SER A 490 14.92 12.86 -33.86
N PRO A 491 14.70 12.92 -35.18
CA PRO A 491 14.52 14.19 -35.88
C PRO A 491 13.42 15.07 -35.28
N LEU A 492 12.46 14.47 -34.56
CA LEU A 492 11.40 15.19 -33.89
C LEU A 492 11.94 16.14 -32.80
N PHE A 493 13.04 15.77 -32.15
CA PHE A 493 13.59 16.51 -31.00
C PHE A 493 14.75 17.44 -31.32
N GLU A 494 15.25 17.42 -32.56
CA GLU A 494 16.46 18.14 -32.98
C GLU A 494 16.45 19.63 -32.59
N ASN A 495 15.30 20.29 -32.72
CA ASN A 495 15.14 21.71 -32.42
C ASN A 495 14.46 22.02 -31.09
N TYR A 496 14.16 20.97 -30.26
CA TYR A 496 13.48 21.17 -29.00
C TYR A 496 14.42 21.71 -27.90
N LEU A 497 13.87 22.62 -27.10
CA LEU A 497 14.52 23.14 -25.89
C LEU A 497 13.95 22.45 -24.62
N SER A 498 12.79 21.82 -24.76
CA SER A 498 12.13 21.10 -23.68
C SER A 498 11.34 19.89 -24.19
N ALA A 499 10.99 18.97 -23.29
CA ALA A 499 10.14 17.81 -23.59
C ALA A 499 8.72 18.18 -24.07
N TYR A 500 8.30 19.40 -23.84
CA TYR A 500 6.94 19.88 -24.13
C TYR A 500 6.86 20.77 -25.38
N ASP A 501 7.96 20.91 -26.11
CA ASP A 501 7.95 21.62 -27.37
C ASP A 501 7.21 20.80 -28.45
N GLY A 502 6.54 21.45 -29.37
CA GLY A 502 5.73 20.80 -30.39
C GLY A 502 4.47 20.10 -29.85
N ASP A 503 4.15 18.88 -30.33
CA ASP A 503 3.05 18.06 -29.81
C ASP A 503 3.58 17.09 -28.75
N PRO A 504 3.26 17.29 -27.48
CA PRO A 504 3.73 16.41 -26.39
C PRO A 504 3.31 14.94 -26.53
N ARG A 505 2.21 14.66 -27.26
CA ARG A 505 1.74 13.28 -27.54
C ARG A 505 2.64 12.58 -28.55
N ALA A 506 3.09 13.31 -29.58
CA ALA A 506 4.06 12.79 -30.55
C ALA A 506 5.41 12.53 -29.86
N THR A 507 5.86 13.47 -29.03
CA THR A 507 7.07 13.31 -28.19
C THR A 507 6.97 12.05 -27.32
N ALA A 508 5.88 11.85 -26.60
CA ALA A 508 5.67 10.70 -25.75
C ALA A 508 5.65 9.38 -26.53
N ALA A 509 4.96 9.35 -27.67
CA ALA A 509 4.91 8.14 -28.52
C ALA A 509 6.29 7.74 -29.03
N GLU A 510 7.06 8.70 -29.57
CA GLU A 510 8.40 8.47 -30.08
C GLU A 510 9.36 8.03 -28.97
N PHE A 511 9.31 8.72 -27.82
CA PHE A 511 10.10 8.39 -26.64
C PHE A 511 9.84 6.96 -26.17
N GLN A 512 8.58 6.57 -25.96
CA GLN A 512 8.20 5.25 -25.51
C GLN A 512 8.55 4.15 -26.52
N ARG A 513 8.42 4.40 -27.80
CA ARG A 513 8.83 3.44 -28.85
C ARG A 513 10.32 3.18 -28.83
N ALA A 514 11.13 4.22 -28.66
CA ALA A 514 12.58 4.10 -28.62
C ALA A 514 13.09 3.44 -27.34
N ILE A 515 12.49 3.74 -26.17
CA ILE A 515 12.86 3.13 -24.87
C ILE A 515 12.80 1.61 -24.94
N ARG A 516 11.75 1.05 -25.56
CA ARG A 516 11.61 -0.42 -25.70
C ARG A 516 12.86 -1.05 -26.31
N ARG A 517 13.48 -0.40 -27.31
CA ARG A 517 14.71 -0.90 -27.95
C ARG A 517 15.90 -0.90 -26.97
N PHE A 518 16.09 0.17 -26.21
CA PHE A 518 17.17 0.29 -25.23
C PHE A 518 17.02 -0.70 -24.07
N LEU A 519 15.80 -0.83 -23.51
CA LEU A 519 15.54 -1.74 -22.41
C LEU A 519 15.85 -3.20 -22.79
N ILE A 520 15.34 -3.65 -23.92
CA ILE A 520 15.44 -5.06 -24.32
C ILE A 520 16.84 -5.36 -24.86
N GLY A 521 17.37 -4.48 -25.73
CA GLY A 521 18.59 -4.77 -26.48
C GLY A 521 19.89 -4.50 -25.74
N GLU A 522 19.92 -3.53 -24.81
CA GLU A 522 21.19 -3.03 -24.29
C GLU A 522 21.35 -3.17 -22.77
N ILE A 523 20.40 -2.64 -21.97
CA ILE A 523 20.63 -2.54 -20.52
C ILE A 523 20.30 -3.85 -19.83
N ILE A 524 19.11 -4.37 -20.06
CA ILE A 524 18.64 -5.60 -19.39
C ILE A 524 19.51 -6.80 -19.80
N SER A 525 19.91 -6.89 -21.08
CA SER A 525 20.80 -7.97 -21.55
C SER A 525 22.18 -7.91 -20.92
N LYS A 526 22.76 -6.70 -20.71
CA LYS A 526 24.05 -6.54 -20.04
C LYS A 526 24.04 -6.95 -18.57
N HIS A 527 22.88 -6.97 -17.94
CA HIS A 527 22.69 -7.34 -16.56
C HIS A 527 21.96 -8.68 -16.39
N GLU A 528 22.10 -9.57 -17.39
CA GLU A 528 21.55 -10.94 -17.33
C GLU A 528 20.03 -11.00 -17.07
N GLY A 529 19.28 -10.10 -17.65
CA GLY A 529 17.84 -9.99 -17.46
C GLY A 529 17.40 -9.22 -16.22
N ARG A 530 18.32 -8.62 -15.47
CA ARG A 530 18.03 -7.91 -14.22
C ARG A 530 17.89 -6.41 -14.42
N GLY A 531 17.12 -5.80 -13.55
CA GLY A 531 16.95 -4.37 -13.44
C GLY A 531 15.62 -4.02 -12.80
N ILE A 532 15.53 -2.85 -12.20
CA ILE A 532 14.27 -2.24 -11.82
C ILE A 532 14.07 -0.98 -12.64
N ILE A 533 12.92 -0.89 -13.26
CA ILE A 533 12.52 0.30 -14.00
C ILE A 533 11.90 1.30 -13.03
N HIS A 534 12.36 2.56 -13.10
CA HIS A 534 11.74 3.65 -12.39
C HIS A 534 11.28 4.70 -13.40
N SER A 535 10.02 4.67 -13.76
CA SER A 535 9.41 5.58 -14.74
C SER A 535 8.74 6.77 -14.06
N HIS A 536 8.82 7.96 -14.68
CA HIS A 536 8.32 9.23 -14.15
C HIS A 536 7.28 9.85 -15.07
N ASP A 537 6.09 10.09 -14.53
CA ASP A 537 4.94 10.71 -15.21
C ASP A 537 4.50 10.03 -16.53
N TRP A 538 3.48 10.57 -17.16
CA TRP A 538 2.78 9.94 -18.27
C TRP A 538 3.63 9.72 -19.53
N MET A 539 4.60 10.60 -19.81
CA MET A 539 5.47 10.45 -21.00
C MET A 539 6.39 9.24 -20.92
N ALA A 540 6.79 8.85 -19.71
CA ALA A 540 7.67 7.71 -19.46
C ALA A 540 6.94 6.41 -19.08
N GLY A 541 5.62 6.48 -18.88
CA GLY A 541 4.79 5.34 -18.46
C GLY A 541 4.20 4.57 -19.63
N GLY A 542 3.06 5.00 -20.11
CA GLY A 542 2.35 4.52 -21.30
C GLY A 542 2.49 3.04 -21.60
N ILE A 543 3.03 2.71 -22.79
CA ILE A 543 3.23 1.33 -23.22
C ILE A 543 4.43 0.62 -22.55
N ILE A 544 5.32 1.36 -21.87
CA ILE A 544 6.55 0.79 -21.30
C ILE A 544 6.22 -0.15 -20.14
N THR A 545 5.36 0.30 -19.22
CA THR A 545 5.00 -0.50 -18.03
C THR A 545 4.28 -1.81 -18.37
N PRO A 546 3.34 -1.89 -19.35
CA PRO A 546 2.81 -3.15 -19.84
C PRO A 546 3.87 -4.10 -20.40
N PHE A 547 4.79 -3.60 -21.23
CA PHE A 547 5.89 -4.42 -21.75
C PHE A 547 6.80 -4.95 -20.65
N CYS A 548 7.17 -4.10 -19.67
CA CYS A 548 7.95 -4.55 -18.53
C CYS A 548 7.24 -5.65 -17.75
N ARG A 549 5.92 -5.54 -17.57
CA ARG A 549 5.12 -6.57 -16.91
C ARG A 549 5.16 -7.92 -17.65
N ILE A 550 5.00 -7.92 -18.97
CA ILE A 550 5.11 -9.16 -19.78
C ILE A 550 6.51 -9.77 -19.68
N MET A 551 7.54 -8.92 -19.64
CA MET A 551 8.94 -9.34 -19.52
C MET A 551 9.36 -9.69 -18.08
N HIS A 552 8.45 -9.65 -17.12
CA HIS A 552 8.73 -9.81 -15.69
C HIS A 552 9.81 -8.86 -15.14
N ILE A 553 9.93 -7.67 -15.72
CA ILE A 553 10.82 -6.62 -15.24
C ILE A 553 10.06 -5.76 -14.23
N PRO A 554 10.52 -5.66 -12.97
CA PRO A 554 9.84 -4.90 -11.95
C PRO A 554 9.84 -3.39 -12.24
N VAL A 555 8.71 -2.72 -11.96
CA VAL A 555 8.50 -1.31 -12.23
C VAL A 555 8.02 -0.57 -10.98
N LEU A 556 8.74 0.50 -10.62
CA LEU A 556 8.24 1.60 -9.80
C LEU A 556 7.82 2.73 -10.74
N HIS A 557 6.62 3.26 -10.58
CA HIS A 557 6.13 4.43 -11.32
C HIS A 557 5.90 5.60 -10.36
N THR A 558 6.55 6.75 -10.61
CA THR A 558 6.38 7.97 -9.78
C THR A 558 5.52 8.99 -10.51
N CYS A 559 4.44 9.39 -9.84
CA CYS A 559 3.54 10.45 -10.28
C CYS A 559 3.95 11.78 -9.63
N HIS A 560 4.58 12.67 -10.40
CA HIS A 560 4.86 14.05 -9.98
C HIS A 560 3.66 14.95 -10.13
N ASN A 561 2.72 14.55 -11.00
CA ASN A 561 1.43 15.19 -11.22
C ASN A 561 0.38 14.14 -11.58
N THR A 562 -0.88 14.52 -11.70
CA THR A 562 -1.97 13.65 -12.17
C THR A 562 -2.28 13.81 -13.65
N HIS A 563 -1.60 14.71 -14.36
CA HIS A 563 -1.81 14.88 -15.78
C HIS A 563 -1.56 13.61 -16.57
N THR A 564 -2.41 13.35 -17.56
CA THR A 564 -2.21 12.25 -18.50
C THR A 564 -2.17 12.75 -19.93
N GLY A 565 -1.53 11.96 -20.80
CA GLY A 565 -1.60 12.15 -22.25
C GLY A 565 -2.43 11.06 -22.89
N TYR A 566 -3.45 11.45 -23.65
CA TYR A 566 -4.19 10.56 -24.54
C TYR A 566 -3.46 10.44 -25.87
N VAL A 567 -2.59 9.45 -25.99
CA VAL A 567 -1.78 9.23 -27.19
C VAL A 567 -2.54 8.36 -28.18
N PRO A 568 -2.87 8.86 -29.40
CA PRO A 568 -3.54 8.07 -30.42
C PRO A 568 -2.79 6.78 -30.74
N MET A 569 -3.48 5.65 -30.78
CA MET A 569 -2.86 4.34 -31.00
C MET A 569 -2.00 4.27 -32.28
N LYS A 570 -2.41 4.96 -33.35
CA LYS A 570 -1.65 5.05 -34.58
C LYS A 570 -0.24 5.65 -34.44
N MET A 571 0.01 6.43 -33.37
CA MET A 571 1.32 7.03 -33.11
C MET A 571 2.34 5.99 -32.61
N PHE A 572 1.86 4.85 -32.12
CA PHE A 572 2.70 3.72 -31.73
C PHE A 572 3.00 2.76 -32.90
N PHE A 573 3.16 3.31 -34.12
CA PHE A 573 3.47 2.51 -35.31
C PHE A 573 4.75 1.67 -35.11
N GLY A 574 4.76 0.43 -35.68
CA GLY A 574 5.86 -0.51 -35.48
C GLY A 574 5.93 -1.17 -34.10
N VAL A 575 4.96 -0.93 -33.24
CA VAL A 575 4.78 -1.64 -31.97
C VAL A 575 3.57 -2.56 -32.09
N ASN A 576 3.76 -3.85 -31.74
CA ASN A 576 2.64 -4.79 -31.65
C ASN A 576 1.87 -4.51 -30.35
N LEU A 577 0.77 -3.75 -30.42
CA LEU A 577 -0.07 -3.44 -29.27
C LEU A 577 -0.96 -4.61 -28.83
N ASP A 578 -1.18 -5.60 -29.68
CA ASP A 578 -2.00 -6.77 -29.35
C ASP A 578 -1.41 -7.56 -28.20
N GLU A 579 -0.07 -7.62 -28.09
CA GLU A 579 0.64 -8.28 -26.99
C GLU A 579 0.31 -7.67 -25.61
N ILE A 580 -0.04 -6.39 -25.56
CA ILE A 580 -0.31 -5.64 -24.32
C ILE A 580 -1.73 -5.11 -24.24
N TRP A 581 -2.62 -5.51 -25.16
CA TRP A 581 -3.97 -4.93 -25.29
C TRP A 581 -4.75 -4.88 -23.98
N ASN A 582 -4.83 -5.99 -23.27
CA ASN A 582 -5.56 -6.12 -22.02
C ASN A 582 -4.91 -5.33 -20.86
N SER A 583 -3.67 -4.90 -21.02
CA SER A 583 -2.92 -4.13 -20.06
C SER A 583 -3.06 -2.63 -20.29
N LEU A 584 -3.52 -2.19 -21.47
CA LEU A 584 -3.74 -0.78 -21.77
C LEU A 584 -4.97 -0.24 -21.02
N PHE A 585 -4.93 1.02 -20.67
CA PHE A 585 -6.11 1.82 -20.35
C PHE A 585 -6.46 2.63 -21.61
N LEU A 586 -7.60 2.32 -22.21
CA LEU A 586 -8.01 2.96 -23.44
C LEU A 586 -9.00 4.09 -23.16
N GLY A 587 -8.80 5.21 -23.84
CA GLY A 587 -9.70 6.35 -23.86
C GLY A 587 -10.04 6.76 -25.30
N GLU A 588 -10.93 7.72 -25.44
CA GLU A 588 -11.29 8.30 -26.71
C GLU A 588 -11.09 9.81 -26.65
N GLU A 589 -10.38 10.35 -27.62
CA GLU A 589 -10.19 11.80 -27.79
C GLU A 589 -10.45 12.18 -29.25
N TYR A 590 -11.34 13.14 -29.47
CA TYR A 590 -11.76 13.60 -30.81
C TYR A 590 -12.15 12.44 -31.75
N GLY A 591 -12.91 11.47 -31.26
CA GLY A 591 -13.36 10.30 -32.04
C GLY A 591 -12.23 9.32 -32.40
N ARG A 592 -11.10 9.37 -31.70
CA ARG A 592 -9.95 8.48 -31.91
C ARG A 592 -9.64 7.68 -30.67
N GLN A 593 -9.43 6.40 -30.83
CA GLN A 593 -8.98 5.53 -29.75
C GLN A 593 -7.53 5.88 -29.37
N CYS A 594 -7.31 6.11 -28.09
CA CYS A 594 -6.04 6.55 -27.53
C CYS A 594 -5.62 5.65 -26.35
N VAL A 595 -4.33 5.57 -26.11
CA VAL A 595 -3.78 5.04 -24.86
C VAL A 595 -3.74 6.19 -23.86
N ASP A 596 -4.39 6.02 -22.71
CA ASP A 596 -4.20 6.88 -21.54
C ASP A 596 -2.89 6.47 -20.86
N CYS A 597 -1.84 7.27 -21.08
CA CYS A 597 -0.49 6.88 -20.71
C CYS A 597 -0.27 6.83 -19.19
N MET A 598 -0.86 7.75 -18.41
CA MET A 598 -0.70 7.73 -16.95
C MET A 598 -1.48 6.59 -16.32
N ALA A 599 -2.76 6.44 -16.67
CA ALA A 599 -3.60 5.36 -16.14
C ALA A 599 -3.02 3.98 -16.51
N THR A 600 -2.53 3.81 -17.75
CA THR A 600 -1.84 2.58 -18.17
C THR A 600 -0.58 2.32 -17.33
N ALA A 601 0.21 3.34 -17.05
CA ALA A 601 1.41 3.21 -16.23
C ALA A 601 1.08 2.76 -14.80
N ILE A 602 0.12 3.42 -14.15
CA ILE A 602 -0.33 3.09 -12.80
C ILE A 602 -0.87 1.66 -12.74
N LYS A 603 -1.73 1.27 -13.70
CA LYS A 603 -2.32 -0.07 -13.80
C LYS A 603 -1.27 -1.18 -13.78
N ASN A 604 -0.14 -0.99 -14.48
CA ASN A 604 0.84 -2.05 -14.72
C ASN A 604 2.08 -2.02 -13.82
N ALA A 605 2.37 -0.90 -13.15
CA ALA A 605 3.50 -0.83 -12.22
C ALA A 605 3.32 -1.78 -11.03
N ASN A 606 4.41 -2.36 -10.54
CA ASN A 606 4.42 -3.17 -9.31
C ASN A 606 4.12 -2.30 -8.08
N LEU A 607 4.66 -1.09 -8.07
CA LEU A 607 4.44 -0.11 -7.03
C LEU A 607 4.33 1.29 -7.66
N VAL A 608 3.45 2.11 -7.14
CA VAL A 608 3.27 3.50 -7.56
C VAL A 608 3.67 4.42 -6.41
N SER A 609 4.40 5.49 -6.69
CA SER A 609 4.69 6.52 -5.71
C SER A 609 4.14 7.88 -6.11
N TYR A 610 3.63 8.60 -5.13
CA TYR A 610 3.26 10.01 -5.22
C TYR A 610 4.24 10.85 -4.42
N VAL A 611 4.46 12.10 -4.82
CA VAL A 611 5.49 12.96 -4.23
C VAL A 611 5.05 13.69 -2.95
N GLY A 612 3.85 13.44 -2.44
CA GLY A 612 3.31 14.01 -1.20
C GLY A 612 2.21 13.14 -0.61
N HIS A 613 2.14 13.07 0.72
CA HIS A 613 1.14 12.27 1.43
C HIS A 613 -0.26 12.84 1.21
N ARG A 614 -0.42 14.13 1.46
CA ARG A 614 -1.71 14.80 1.26
C ARG A 614 -2.15 14.79 -0.19
N PHE A 615 -1.23 14.93 -1.13
CA PHE A 615 -1.55 14.84 -2.55
C PHE A 615 -2.10 13.46 -2.93
N LEU A 616 -1.52 12.38 -2.42
CA LEU A 616 -2.06 11.03 -2.59
C LEU A 616 -3.46 10.91 -1.98
N GLU A 617 -3.69 11.45 -0.78
CA GLU A 617 -5.03 11.46 -0.16
C GLU A 617 -6.05 12.19 -1.04
N GLU A 618 -5.69 13.36 -1.58
CA GLU A 618 -6.57 14.15 -2.46
C GLU A 618 -6.94 13.39 -3.73
N VAL A 619 -6.05 12.54 -4.24
CA VAL A 619 -6.36 11.66 -5.38
C VAL A 619 -7.30 10.54 -4.98
N VAL A 620 -7.09 9.92 -3.82
CA VAL A 620 -7.84 8.74 -3.38
C VAL A 620 -9.21 9.10 -2.78
N GLN A 621 -9.33 10.24 -2.10
CA GLN A 621 -10.53 10.67 -1.37
C GLN A 621 -11.50 11.55 -2.18
N ASP A 622 -11.39 11.56 -3.49
CA ASP A 622 -12.33 12.29 -4.37
C ASP A 622 -12.33 13.83 -4.24
N TYR A 623 -11.23 14.43 -3.80
CA TYR A 623 -11.06 15.88 -3.86
C TYR A 623 -11.04 16.36 -5.33
N PHE A 624 -11.50 17.59 -5.55
CA PHE A 624 -11.51 18.27 -6.87
C PHE A 624 -12.37 17.60 -7.95
N LEU A 625 -13.37 16.80 -7.60
CA LEU A 625 -14.29 16.18 -8.57
C LEU A 625 -15.02 17.21 -9.43
N ASP A 626 -15.43 18.31 -8.84
CA ASP A 626 -16.12 19.43 -9.48
C ASP A 626 -15.27 20.21 -10.49
N ARG A 627 -13.95 20.09 -10.39
CA ARG A 627 -12.99 20.86 -11.18
C ARG A 627 -12.19 20.03 -12.19
N HIS A 628 -12.38 18.74 -12.22
CA HIS A 628 -11.79 17.78 -13.18
C HIS A 628 -10.25 17.84 -13.32
N PHE A 629 -9.50 18.27 -12.29
CA PHE A 629 -8.02 18.32 -12.34
C PHE A 629 -7.38 16.95 -12.32
N ILE A 630 -8.02 15.98 -11.70
CA ILE A 630 -7.54 14.63 -11.64
C ILE A 630 -8.33 13.83 -12.65
N PRO A 631 -7.70 13.35 -13.73
CA PRO A 631 -8.39 12.53 -14.72
C PRO A 631 -9.08 11.33 -14.05
N PRO A 632 -10.33 11.02 -14.39
CA PRO A 632 -11.08 9.92 -13.77
C PRO A 632 -10.37 8.57 -13.87
N SER A 633 -9.70 8.31 -14.99
CA SER A 633 -8.89 7.11 -15.24
C SER A 633 -7.72 6.98 -14.26
N VAL A 634 -6.96 8.06 -14.07
CA VAL A 634 -5.83 8.13 -13.13
C VAL A 634 -6.31 7.90 -11.70
N ARG A 635 -7.40 8.53 -11.31
CA ARG A 635 -8.02 8.34 -10.00
C ARG A 635 -8.48 6.90 -9.79
N GLN A 636 -9.15 6.32 -10.78
CA GLN A 636 -9.64 4.93 -10.74
C GLN A 636 -8.50 3.95 -10.49
N GLU A 637 -7.42 4.03 -11.30
CA GLU A 637 -6.29 3.11 -11.20
C GLU A 637 -5.48 3.34 -9.91
N THR A 638 -5.35 4.60 -9.46
CA THR A 638 -4.71 4.90 -8.17
C THR A 638 -5.50 4.30 -7.00
N LYS A 639 -6.84 4.45 -6.99
CA LYS A 639 -7.69 3.83 -5.97
C LYS A 639 -7.60 2.31 -5.97
N ALA A 640 -7.59 1.70 -7.16
CA ALA A 640 -7.43 0.25 -7.29
C ALA A 640 -6.10 -0.21 -6.67
N LYS A 641 -4.99 0.44 -7.01
CA LYS A 641 -3.67 0.16 -6.44
C LYS A 641 -3.60 0.43 -4.93
N TYR A 642 -4.23 1.50 -4.46
CA TYR A 642 -4.23 1.87 -3.05
C TYR A 642 -4.90 0.81 -2.16
N LYS A 643 -6.01 0.23 -2.63
CA LYS A 643 -6.72 -0.87 -1.94
C LYS A 643 -5.81 -2.09 -1.69
N PHE A 644 -4.88 -2.34 -2.59
CA PHE A 644 -3.93 -3.46 -2.49
C PHE A 644 -2.58 -3.06 -1.85
N GLY A 645 -2.50 -1.87 -1.27
CA GLY A 645 -1.27 -1.37 -0.66
C GLY A 645 -0.13 -1.15 -1.68
N SER A 646 -0.41 -1.10 -2.98
CA SER A 646 0.60 -0.92 -4.04
C SER A 646 0.79 0.54 -4.45
N VAL A 647 0.42 1.47 -3.58
CA VAL A 647 0.69 2.91 -3.70
C VAL A 647 1.27 3.41 -2.39
N LEU A 648 2.21 4.34 -2.47
CA LEU A 648 2.79 5.01 -1.32
C LEU A 648 3.16 6.46 -1.67
N ALA A 649 3.46 7.26 -0.67
CA ALA A 649 4.01 8.59 -0.86
C ALA A 649 5.50 8.61 -0.52
N ILE A 650 6.32 9.18 -1.41
CA ILE A 650 7.73 9.46 -1.18
C ILE A 650 7.94 10.95 -1.45
N PRO A 651 7.98 11.78 -0.40
CA PRO A 651 8.21 13.20 -0.55
C PRO A 651 9.54 13.51 -1.21
N ASN A 652 9.57 14.56 -2.05
CA ASN A 652 10.80 15.01 -2.66
C ASN A 652 11.77 15.56 -1.61
N GLY A 653 13.07 15.31 -1.82
CA GLY A 653 14.16 15.85 -1.02
C GLY A 653 14.87 17.01 -1.71
N ILE A 654 15.48 17.90 -0.95
CA ILE A 654 16.28 19.00 -1.47
C ILE A 654 17.76 18.77 -1.27
N SER A 655 18.52 19.04 -2.33
CA SER A 655 19.99 18.98 -2.31
C SER A 655 20.57 20.09 -1.43
N PRO A 656 21.65 19.81 -0.65
CA PRO A 656 22.41 20.84 0.06
C PRO A 656 22.94 21.98 -0.84
N SER A 657 23.05 21.76 -2.14
CA SER A 657 23.46 22.81 -3.10
C SER A 657 22.54 24.03 -3.14
N VAL A 658 21.31 23.89 -2.62
CA VAL A 658 20.32 24.98 -2.53
C VAL A 658 20.51 25.83 -1.27
N TYR A 659 21.24 25.36 -0.26
CA TYR A 659 21.38 26.07 1.02
C TYR A 659 22.11 27.41 0.86
N PRO A 660 21.73 28.46 1.64
CA PRO A 660 22.27 29.81 1.47
C PRO A 660 23.77 29.90 1.70
N GLU A 661 24.38 29.06 2.56
CA GLU A 661 25.82 29.00 2.76
C GLU A 661 26.58 28.44 1.54
N ASN A 662 25.90 27.72 0.67
CA ASN A 662 26.50 27.09 -0.52
C ASN A 662 26.31 27.94 -1.78
N GLN A 663 25.70 29.13 -1.64
CA GLN A 663 25.53 30.06 -2.77
C GLN A 663 26.74 30.97 -2.95
N LEU A 664 26.84 31.53 -4.16
CA LEU A 664 27.86 32.56 -4.44
C LEU A 664 27.57 33.82 -3.58
N GLU A 665 28.61 34.35 -2.92
CA GLU A 665 28.54 35.64 -2.21
C GLU A 665 29.12 36.74 -3.10
N ASN A 666 28.38 37.78 -3.34
CA ASN A 666 28.83 38.98 -4.02
C ASN A 666 27.95 40.19 -3.60
N PRO A 667 28.51 41.19 -2.89
CA PRO A 667 27.76 42.36 -2.45
C PRO A 667 27.41 43.35 -3.60
N ASP A 668 28.08 43.27 -4.75
CA ASP A 668 27.83 44.12 -5.88
C ASP A 668 26.41 43.90 -6.51
N ILE A 669 25.66 44.98 -6.73
CA ILE A 669 24.27 44.92 -7.19
C ILE A 669 24.15 44.31 -8.60
N ASP A 670 25.11 44.64 -9.45
CA ASP A 670 25.08 44.23 -10.86
C ASP A 670 25.62 42.82 -11.10
N LYS A 671 26.20 42.20 -10.08
CA LYS A 671 26.80 40.85 -10.18
C LYS A 671 25.91 39.79 -9.56
N PRO A 672 25.98 38.54 -10.07
CA PRO A 672 25.21 37.43 -9.53
C PRO A 672 25.63 37.09 -8.12
N GLY A 673 24.73 36.39 -7.38
CA GLY A 673 24.94 35.91 -6.03
C GLY A 673 24.30 36.70 -4.91
N LEU A 674 24.40 36.19 -3.68
CA LEU A 674 23.88 36.83 -2.47
C LEU A 674 24.72 38.03 -2.07
N ALA A 675 24.15 39.04 -1.45
CA ALA A 675 24.93 40.10 -0.78
C ALA A 675 25.74 39.53 0.37
N LYS A 676 25.13 38.60 1.13
CA LYS A 676 25.75 37.87 2.23
C LYS A 676 25.21 36.45 2.25
N LYS A 677 26.10 35.45 2.20
CA LYS A 677 25.76 34.06 2.45
C LYS A 677 25.70 33.78 3.96
N TYR A 678 24.92 32.77 4.38
CA TYR A 678 24.74 32.47 5.80
C TYR A 678 24.28 31.01 5.99
N GLY A 679 24.62 30.46 7.14
CA GLY A 679 24.19 29.14 7.62
C GLY A 679 23.61 29.20 9.02
N LEU A 680 23.44 28.05 9.66
CA LEU A 680 22.87 27.95 11.03
C LEU A 680 23.70 28.61 12.10
N GLU A 681 25.02 28.74 11.89
CA GLU A 681 25.96 29.35 12.87
C GLU A 681 26.07 30.87 12.72
N ASP A 682 25.61 31.44 11.59
CA ASP A 682 25.69 32.86 11.30
C ASP A 682 24.53 33.65 11.92
N ASN A 683 24.60 35.00 11.87
CA ASN A 683 23.47 35.84 12.17
C ASN A 683 22.54 35.88 10.92
N VAL A 684 21.50 35.04 10.94
CA VAL A 684 20.58 34.84 9.81
C VAL A 684 19.82 36.11 9.47
N ILE A 685 19.30 36.82 10.48
CA ILE A 685 18.46 38.02 10.29
C ILE A 685 19.28 39.17 9.72
N GLU A 686 20.49 39.40 10.21
CA GLU A 686 21.36 40.43 9.66
C GLU A 686 21.76 40.17 8.21
N ALA A 687 22.08 38.91 7.90
CA ALA A 687 22.39 38.49 6.51
C ALA A 687 21.18 38.67 5.59
N LYS A 688 19.97 38.33 6.07
CA LYS A 688 18.73 38.56 5.30
C LYS A 688 18.48 40.04 5.05
N LYS A 689 18.76 40.93 6.01
CA LYS A 689 18.65 42.37 5.78
C LYS A 689 19.60 42.87 4.67
N GLN A 690 20.85 42.42 4.65
CA GLN A 690 21.80 42.76 3.59
C GLN A 690 21.31 42.26 2.20
N ASN A 691 20.81 41.03 2.15
CA ASN A 691 20.22 40.48 0.94
C ASN A 691 18.96 41.25 0.50
N LEU A 692 18.11 41.67 1.45
CA LEU A 692 16.93 42.46 1.15
C LEU A 692 17.30 43.82 0.52
N ILE A 693 18.30 44.51 1.05
CA ILE A 693 18.78 45.78 0.50
C ILE A 693 19.28 45.58 -0.94
N LYS A 694 20.09 44.54 -1.20
CA LYS A 694 20.55 44.21 -2.55
C LYS A 694 19.40 43.91 -3.48
N PHE A 695 18.44 43.11 -3.06
CA PHE A 695 17.25 42.70 -3.83
C PHE A 695 16.39 43.94 -4.18
N GLN A 696 16.10 44.82 -3.19
CA GLN A 696 15.33 46.03 -3.37
C GLN A 696 15.97 46.95 -4.45
N LYS A 697 17.29 47.19 -4.32
CA LYS A 697 18.03 48.01 -5.31
C LYS A 697 18.01 47.41 -6.69
N LYS A 698 18.19 46.10 -6.82
CA LYS A 698 18.19 45.38 -8.10
C LYS A 698 16.84 45.37 -8.76
N THR A 699 15.75 45.28 -7.98
CA THR A 699 14.39 45.10 -8.51
C THR A 699 13.56 46.39 -8.58
N GLY A 700 14.09 47.52 -8.10
CA GLY A 700 13.40 48.82 -8.10
C GLY A 700 12.36 48.99 -7.01
N LEU A 701 12.35 48.13 -5.99
CA LEU A 701 11.57 48.34 -4.77
C LEU A 701 12.15 49.54 -3.97
N LYS A 702 11.32 50.17 -3.17
CA LYS A 702 11.79 51.20 -2.22
C LYS A 702 12.76 50.57 -1.24
N VAL A 703 13.94 51.16 -1.09
CA VAL A 703 14.94 50.65 -0.15
C VAL A 703 14.49 50.90 1.29
N ASN A 704 14.14 49.83 1.98
CA ASN A 704 13.76 49.80 3.38
C ASN A 704 14.20 48.48 4.04
N PRO A 705 15.28 48.53 4.85
CA PRO A 705 15.80 47.30 5.50
C PRO A 705 14.81 46.63 6.48
N GLU A 706 13.81 47.40 6.95
CA GLU A 706 12.79 46.95 7.89
C GLU A 706 11.48 46.50 7.19
N ALA A 707 11.44 46.52 5.85
CA ALA A 707 10.26 46.07 5.09
C ALA A 707 10.01 44.57 5.31
N ILE A 708 8.75 44.18 5.41
CA ILE A 708 8.32 42.78 5.34
C ILE A 708 8.19 42.43 3.85
N LEU A 709 9.13 41.63 3.34
CA LEU A 709 9.10 41.20 1.95
C LEU A 709 8.30 39.90 1.83
N LEU A 710 7.15 39.94 1.16
CA LEU A 710 6.36 38.81 0.71
C LEU A 710 6.84 38.44 -0.70
N TYR A 711 7.32 37.20 -0.87
CA TYR A 711 7.96 36.73 -2.09
C TYR A 711 7.18 35.64 -2.79
N TRP A 712 6.87 35.83 -4.08
CA TRP A 712 6.20 34.87 -4.97
C TRP A 712 7.18 34.39 -6.04
N PRO A 713 7.87 33.26 -5.84
CA PRO A 713 8.79 32.68 -6.82
C PRO A 713 8.10 31.59 -7.66
N SER A 714 7.07 31.93 -8.41
CA SER A 714 6.28 30.92 -9.14
C SER A 714 5.85 31.41 -10.51
N ARG A 715 5.57 30.46 -11.41
CA ARG A 715 4.99 30.76 -12.73
C ARG A 715 3.67 31.52 -12.58
N LEU A 716 3.41 32.41 -13.53
CA LEU A 716 2.11 33.08 -13.64
C LEU A 716 1.14 32.12 -14.34
N ASP A 717 0.37 31.39 -13.56
CA ASP A 717 -0.51 30.28 -13.99
C ASP A 717 -1.86 30.39 -13.28
N ARG A 718 -2.91 30.67 -14.03
CA ARG A 718 -4.28 30.78 -13.51
C ARG A 718 -4.92 29.43 -13.22
N THR A 719 -4.45 28.39 -13.88
CA THR A 719 -5.07 27.07 -13.73
C THR A 719 -4.58 26.32 -12.51
N GLN A 720 -3.38 26.63 -12.05
CA GLN A 720 -2.74 25.94 -10.93
C GLN A 720 -2.27 26.89 -9.82
N LYS A 721 -1.57 27.98 -10.16
CA LYS A 721 -0.84 28.79 -9.17
C LYS A 721 -1.65 29.92 -8.54
N GLY A 722 -2.81 30.26 -9.10
CA GLY A 722 -3.72 31.26 -8.53
C GLY A 722 -3.25 32.71 -8.67
N VAL A 723 -2.54 33.04 -9.78
CA VAL A 723 -2.06 34.39 -10.06
C VAL A 723 -3.22 35.42 -10.11
N GLU A 724 -4.39 34.99 -10.56
CA GLU A 724 -5.61 35.81 -10.59
C GLU A 724 -6.07 36.28 -9.20
N LEU A 725 -5.82 35.50 -8.15
CA LEU A 725 -6.14 35.89 -6.78
C LEU A 725 -5.22 37.02 -6.32
N LEU A 726 -3.93 36.93 -6.66
CA LEU A 726 -2.94 37.96 -6.36
C LEU A 726 -3.21 39.27 -7.11
N GLU A 727 -3.60 39.19 -8.39
CA GLU A 727 -3.97 40.35 -9.20
C GLU A 727 -5.06 41.22 -8.57
N VAL A 728 -6.03 40.54 -7.88
CA VAL A 728 -7.14 41.26 -7.22
C VAL A 728 -6.69 41.99 -5.96
N ILE A 729 -5.80 41.40 -5.17
CA ILE A 729 -5.51 41.95 -3.83
C ILE A 729 -4.22 42.74 -3.72
N ALA A 730 -3.21 42.50 -4.56
CA ALA A 730 -1.84 42.95 -4.33
C ALA A 730 -1.72 44.48 -4.10
N LEU A 731 -2.36 45.28 -4.95
CA LEU A 731 -2.25 46.73 -4.84
C LEU A 731 -2.95 47.28 -3.59
N GLN A 732 -4.13 46.76 -3.26
CA GLN A 732 -4.83 47.16 -2.05
C GLN A 732 -4.08 46.73 -0.82
N PHE A 733 -3.53 45.50 -0.82
CA PHE A 733 -2.79 44.94 0.32
C PHE A 733 -1.60 45.82 0.74
N VAL A 734 -0.76 46.27 -0.23
CA VAL A 734 0.38 47.14 0.11
C VAL A 734 -0.02 48.56 0.47
N ARG A 735 -1.20 49.03 0.05
CA ARG A 735 -1.74 50.34 0.49
C ARG A 735 -2.21 50.31 1.96
N GLU A 736 -2.79 49.19 2.38
CA GLU A 736 -3.23 49.02 3.78
C GLU A 736 -2.06 48.62 4.70
N HIS A 737 -1.03 47.94 4.16
CA HIS A 737 0.17 47.53 4.89
C HIS A 737 1.41 48.20 4.33
N GLN A 738 1.64 49.48 4.73
CA GLN A 738 2.71 50.34 4.18
C GLN A 738 4.15 49.88 4.51
N ASP A 739 4.30 48.97 5.47
CA ASP A 739 5.57 48.31 5.82
C ASP A 739 5.82 47.03 5.05
N VAL A 740 4.94 46.67 4.12
CA VAL A 740 5.01 45.45 3.30
C VAL A 740 5.44 45.78 1.87
N GLN A 741 6.25 44.89 1.33
CA GLN A 741 6.60 44.82 -0.10
C GLN A 741 6.24 43.48 -0.68
N ILE A 742 5.83 43.44 -1.94
CA ILE A 742 5.56 42.20 -2.67
C ILE A 742 6.50 42.09 -3.85
N ALA A 743 7.20 40.98 -3.95
CA ALA A 743 8.05 40.67 -5.11
C ALA A 743 7.55 39.40 -5.81
N ILE A 744 7.38 39.51 -7.12
CA ILE A 744 6.93 38.44 -8.00
C ILE A 744 8.04 38.15 -8.99
N VAL A 745 8.58 36.92 -8.99
CA VAL A 745 9.62 36.46 -9.93
C VAL A 745 9.14 35.19 -10.59
N GLY A 746 8.79 35.28 -11.90
CA GLY A 746 8.28 34.11 -12.62
C GLY A 746 7.86 34.42 -14.04
N ASN A 747 7.85 33.41 -14.88
CA ASN A 747 7.44 33.51 -16.28
C ASN A 747 5.94 33.18 -16.44
N PRO A 748 5.24 33.79 -17.40
CA PRO A 748 3.91 33.34 -17.81
C PRO A 748 3.98 31.93 -18.42
N VAL A 749 2.87 31.19 -18.37
CA VAL A 749 2.75 29.87 -18.97
C VAL A 749 2.47 29.99 -20.46
N GLY A 750 3.27 29.36 -21.30
CA GLY A 750 3.14 29.40 -22.76
C GLY A 750 3.50 30.77 -23.32
N ASN A 751 2.82 31.15 -24.42
CA ASN A 751 3.06 32.42 -25.12
C ASN A 751 2.13 33.56 -24.64
N ASP A 752 1.23 33.33 -23.71
CA ASP A 752 0.28 34.31 -23.21
C ASP A 752 0.96 35.20 -22.15
N ARG A 753 1.15 36.48 -22.47
CA ARG A 753 1.75 37.49 -21.58
C ARG A 753 0.73 38.28 -20.76
N ARG A 754 -0.55 37.97 -20.85
CA ARG A 754 -1.63 38.71 -20.21
C ARG A 754 -1.38 38.95 -18.72
N ASP A 755 -1.05 37.91 -17.98
CA ASP A 755 -0.87 37.98 -16.54
C ASP A 755 0.39 38.78 -16.16
N ALA A 756 1.46 38.60 -16.94
CA ALA A 756 2.67 39.40 -16.79
C ALA A 756 2.39 40.89 -17.02
N ASP A 757 1.57 41.24 -18.01
CA ASP A 757 1.20 42.63 -18.30
C ASP A 757 0.31 43.23 -17.20
N ILE A 758 -0.61 42.43 -16.62
CA ILE A 758 -1.47 42.86 -15.51
C ILE A 758 -0.62 43.11 -14.27
N ILE A 759 0.20 42.14 -13.88
CA ILE A 759 1.08 42.23 -12.70
C ILE A 759 2.08 43.41 -12.88
N GLY A 760 2.62 43.60 -14.09
CA GLY A 760 3.49 44.74 -14.40
C GLY A 760 2.81 46.10 -14.20
N LYS A 761 1.54 46.25 -14.59
CA LYS A 761 0.74 47.46 -14.34
C LYS A 761 0.48 47.66 -12.83
N ILE A 762 0.19 46.59 -12.08
CA ILE A 762 0.01 46.63 -10.62
C ILE A 762 1.32 47.06 -9.94
N ALA A 763 2.44 46.50 -10.35
CA ALA A 763 3.76 46.89 -9.84
C ALA A 763 4.06 48.37 -10.07
N TRP A 764 3.83 48.88 -11.30
CA TRP A 764 3.98 50.30 -11.62
C TRP A 764 3.08 51.19 -10.75
N ALA A 765 1.80 50.81 -10.61
CA ALA A 765 0.83 51.60 -9.82
C ALA A 765 1.12 51.59 -8.31
N SER A 766 1.94 50.67 -7.81
CA SER A 766 2.33 50.56 -6.39
C SER A 766 3.37 51.60 -5.97
N GLY A 767 4.02 52.29 -6.92
CA GLY A 767 5.08 53.26 -6.64
C GLY A 767 6.27 52.65 -5.89
N GLY A 768 6.68 51.43 -6.19
CA GLY A 768 7.85 50.73 -5.64
C GLY A 768 7.56 49.90 -4.38
N ALA A 769 6.29 49.61 -4.06
CA ALA A 769 5.93 48.65 -3.03
C ALA A 769 5.78 47.22 -3.61
N ILE A 770 5.53 47.12 -4.93
CA ILE A 770 5.44 45.84 -5.66
C ILE A 770 6.43 45.84 -6.82
N THR A 771 7.06 44.70 -7.07
CA THR A 771 7.90 44.48 -8.24
C THR A 771 7.55 43.18 -8.96
N TYR A 772 7.77 43.16 -10.28
CA TYR A 772 7.64 41.98 -11.11
C TYR A 772 8.86 41.80 -12.01
N TRP A 773 9.41 40.60 -12.03
CA TRP A 773 10.53 40.24 -12.89
C TRP A 773 10.29 38.86 -13.53
N PRO A 774 10.69 38.67 -14.79
CA PRO A 774 10.81 37.34 -15.36
C PRO A 774 11.73 36.45 -14.52
N PHE A 775 11.57 35.14 -14.61
CA PHE A 775 12.41 34.19 -13.89
C PHE A 775 13.89 34.35 -14.31
N ASP A 776 14.72 34.46 -13.30
CA ASP A 776 16.18 34.43 -13.39
C ASP A 776 16.70 33.66 -12.15
N ASP A 777 17.62 32.72 -12.35
CA ASP A 777 18.11 31.84 -11.27
C ASP A 777 18.76 32.63 -10.12
N ASP A 778 19.64 33.60 -10.43
CA ASP A 778 20.33 34.41 -9.44
C ASP A 778 19.37 35.34 -8.70
N LEU A 779 18.45 35.96 -9.41
CA LEU A 779 17.45 36.82 -8.81
C LEU A 779 16.48 36.03 -7.93
N SER A 780 16.12 34.82 -8.37
CA SER A 780 15.27 33.94 -7.58
C SER A 780 15.95 33.54 -6.27
N THR A 781 17.21 33.15 -6.32
CA THR A 781 18.01 32.81 -5.15
C THR A 781 18.17 34.00 -4.18
N LEU A 782 18.45 35.18 -4.70
CA LEU A 782 18.52 36.42 -3.90
C LEU A 782 17.15 36.78 -3.30
N GLY A 783 16.05 36.53 -4.02
CA GLY A 783 14.68 36.73 -3.53
C GLY A 783 14.37 35.86 -2.32
N TYR A 784 14.71 34.58 -2.32
CA TYR A 784 14.57 33.69 -1.15
C TYR A 784 15.41 34.19 0.05
N ALA A 785 16.65 34.62 -0.20
CA ALA A 785 17.52 35.15 0.84
C ALA A 785 17.00 36.47 1.44
N ALA A 786 16.29 37.26 0.66
CA ALA A 786 15.70 38.55 1.08
C ALA A 786 14.34 38.39 1.77
N ALA A 787 13.56 37.33 1.42
CA ALA A 787 12.17 37.19 1.81
C ALA A 787 11.97 37.08 3.32
N SER A 788 10.97 37.78 3.87
CA SER A 788 10.42 37.51 5.19
C SER A 788 9.50 36.29 5.13
N ASP A 789 8.62 36.22 4.13
CA ASP A 789 7.67 35.14 3.90
C ASP A 789 7.64 34.79 2.41
N VAL A 790 7.57 33.49 2.10
CA VAL A 790 7.40 32.97 0.74
C VAL A 790 6.00 32.44 0.59
N PHE A 791 5.25 32.94 -0.38
CA PHE A 791 3.84 32.63 -0.47
C PHE A 791 3.40 32.10 -1.84
N GLY A 792 2.27 31.35 -1.82
CA GLY A 792 1.62 30.83 -3.01
C GLY A 792 0.14 30.53 -2.79
N ALA A 793 -0.66 30.66 -3.83
CA ALA A 793 -2.10 30.43 -3.79
C ALA A 793 -2.53 29.25 -4.66
N SER A 794 -1.71 28.21 -4.74
CA SER A 794 -1.96 27.08 -5.64
C SER A 794 -3.30 26.41 -5.36
N LEU A 795 -4.08 26.17 -6.43
CA LEU A 795 -5.32 25.42 -6.36
C LEU A 795 -5.07 23.97 -5.97
N TYR A 796 -4.04 23.38 -6.53
CA TYR A 796 -3.49 22.08 -6.13
C TYR A 796 -1.96 22.10 -6.26
N GLU A 797 -1.28 21.33 -5.41
CA GLU A 797 0.19 21.30 -5.42
C GLU A 797 0.70 19.91 -5.07
N PRO A 798 1.22 19.12 -6.01
CA PRO A 798 1.68 17.76 -5.73
C PRO A 798 2.70 17.67 -4.60
N PHE A 799 3.72 18.51 -4.64
CA PHE A 799 4.70 18.65 -3.55
C PHE A 799 4.92 20.13 -3.18
N GLY A 800 5.19 20.99 -4.20
CA GLY A 800 5.62 22.37 -3.96
C GLY A 800 7.06 22.42 -3.43
N GLN A 801 7.82 23.39 -3.91
CA GLN A 801 9.21 23.57 -3.43
C GLN A 801 9.41 24.96 -2.82
N ILE A 802 8.57 25.92 -3.17
CA ILE A 802 8.78 27.33 -2.81
C ILE A 802 8.78 27.54 -1.29
N ASP A 803 7.85 26.92 -0.58
CA ASP A 803 7.74 26.94 0.87
C ASP A 803 8.99 26.32 1.54
N LEU A 804 9.42 25.18 1.03
CA LEU A 804 10.57 24.47 1.58
C LEU A 804 11.87 25.24 1.32
N VAL A 805 12.07 25.78 0.11
CA VAL A 805 13.23 26.65 -0.15
C VAL A 805 13.18 27.90 0.73
N GLY A 806 12.01 28.52 0.89
CA GLY A 806 11.82 29.64 1.81
C GLY A 806 12.26 29.30 3.24
N ASN A 807 11.82 28.15 3.75
CA ASN A 807 12.20 27.68 5.08
C ASN A 807 13.71 27.40 5.20
N LEU A 808 14.34 26.83 4.16
CA LEU A 808 15.79 26.63 4.12
C LEU A 808 16.59 27.95 4.20
N TYR A 809 15.99 29.04 3.75
CA TYR A 809 16.54 30.39 3.81
C TYR A 809 16.06 31.18 5.07
N GLY A 810 15.39 30.51 6.00
CA GLY A 810 14.90 31.12 7.25
C GLY A 810 13.72 32.09 7.07
N ALA A 811 12.98 31.99 5.97
CA ALA A 811 11.70 32.66 5.78
C ALA A 811 10.56 31.75 6.27
N THR A 812 9.43 32.35 6.65
CA THR A 812 8.17 31.61 6.82
C THR A 812 7.54 31.32 5.46
N ALA A 813 6.51 30.47 5.43
CA ALA A 813 5.81 30.14 4.20
C ALA A 813 4.29 30.28 4.38
N THR A 814 3.62 31.02 3.48
CA THR A 814 2.17 31.23 3.49
C THR A 814 1.55 30.65 2.23
N ASN A 815 0.88 29.50 2.39
CA ASN A 815 0.34 28.79 1.24
C ASN A 815 -1.07 28.25 1.49
N ARG A 816 -1.76 27.94 0.40
CA ARG A 816 -3.05 27.27 0.51
C ARG A 816 -2.88 25.85 1.07
N ASP A 817 -3.82 25.42 1.92
CA ASP A 817 -3.87 24.09 2.52
C ASP A 817 -4.26 23.04 1.49
N THR A 818 -3.29 22.55 0.72
CA THR A 818 -3.45 21.54 -0.33
C THR A 818 -2.13 20.80 -0.58
N GLY A 819 -2.22 19.52 -0.94
CA GLY A 819 -1.10 18.68 -1.36
C GLY A 819 0.15 18.82 -0.49
N GLY A 820 1.30 18.97 -1.11
CA GLY A 820 2.57 19.05 -0.41
C GLY A 820 2.75 20.26 0.52
N TYR A 821 1.99 21.33 0.35
CA TYR A 821 1.98 22.43 1.31
C TYR A 821 1.40 21.99 2.65
N HIS A 822 0.32 21.21 2.64
CA HIS A 822 -0.25 20.59 3.85
C HIS A 822 0.78 19.73 4.59
N ASP A 823 1.58 18.95 3.86
CA ASP A 823 2.57 18.04 4.45
C ASP A 823 3.74 18.78 5.12
N LYS A 824 4.08 19.98 4.64
CA LYS A 824 5.30 20.70 5.01
C LYS A 824 5.08 21.88 5.94
N ILE A 825 3.93 22.54 5.83
CA ILE A 825 3.64 23.73 6.62
C ILE A 825 2.86 23.35 7.86
N THR A 826 3.47 23.61 9.00
CA THR A 826 2.81 23.58 10.30
C THR A 826 2.47 25.02 10.69
N PRO A 827 1.20 25.36 11.00
CA PRO A 827 0.85 26.71 11.39
C PRO A 827 1.71 27.24 12.52
N LEU A 828 2.33 28.39 12.30
CA LEU A 828 3.13 29.09 13.29
C LEU A 828 2.21 29.67 14.35
N ARG A 829 2.37 29.24 15.60
CA ARG A 829 1.62 29.74 16.74
C ARG A 829 2.55 30.58 17.60
N LEU A 830 2.30 31.87 17.66
CA LEU A 830 3.06 32.79 18.49
C LEU A 830 2.81 32.50 19.96
N LYS A 831 3.86 32.61 20.79
CA LYS A 831 3.75 32.47 22.24
C LYS A 831 2.80 33.50 22.78
N THR A 832 1.71 33.06 23.38
CA THR A 832 0.91 33.79 24.33
C THR A 832 1.33 33.38 25.73
N LEU A 833 1.11 34.24 26.72
CA LEU A 833 1.46 33.98 28.15
C LEU A 833 0.98 32.55 28.56
N GLY A 834 1.95 31.68 28.91
CA GLY A 834 1.70 30.30 29.34
C GLY A 834 1.63 29.24 28.24
N ALA A 835 1.89 29.58 26.98
CA ALA A 835 1.96 28.58 25.90
C ALA A 835 3.30 27.81 25.87
N PRO A 836 3.35 26.56 25.39
CA PRO A 836 4.61 25.86 25.17
C PRO A 836 5.44 26.56 24.08
N GLU A 837 6.68 26.12 23.90
CA GLU A 837 7.59 26.67 22.87
C GLU A 837 6.91 26.74 21.50
N ASP A 838 7.19 27.85 20.76
CA ASP A 838 6.63 28.02 19.44
C ASP A 838 7.08 26.90 18.50
N THR A 839 6.12 26.32 17.83
CA THR A 839 6.32 25.32 16.77
C THR A 839 5.67 25.84 15.49
N GLY A 840 6.10 25.30 14.36
CA GLY A 840 5.53 25.68 13.07
C GLY A 840 6.47 26.59 12.27
N ASN A 841 6.16 26.72 10.99
CA ASN A 841 7.05 27.33 10.01
C ASN A 841 6.31 28.21 8.99
N GLY A 842 5.00 28.44 9.18
CA GLY A 842 4.26 29.25 8.21
C GLY A 842 2.77 29.39 8.51
N VAL A 843 2.01 29.74 7.49
CA VAL A 843 0.55 29.94 7.54
C VAL A 843 -0.12 29.09 6.47
N LEU A 844 -1.19 28.36 6.81
CA LEU A 844 -2.06 27.67 5.88
C LEU A 844 -3.42 28.36 5.83
N PHE A 845 -3.90 28.70 4.62
CA PHE A 845 -5.26 29.18 4.40
C PHE A 845 -6.04 28.19 3.54
N ARG A 846 -7.37 28.06 3.72
CA ARG A 846 -8.17 27.00 3.09
C ARG A 846 -8.83 27.42 1.78
N ASP A 847 -9.46 28.58 1.78
CA ASP A 847 -10.33 28.99 0.68
C ASP A 847 -9.52 29.41 -0.53
N TYR A 848 -9.89 28.87 -1.73
CA TYR A 848 -9.30 29.27 -2.98
C TYR A 848 -10.02 30.50 -3.53
N ASP A 849 -9.82 31.62 -2.88
CA ASP A 849 -10.33 32.93 -3.29
C ASP A 849 -9.41 34.06 -2.78
N SER A 850 -9.69 35.26 -3.20
CA SER A 850 -8.92 36.45 -2.86
C SER A 850 -9.01 36.79 -1.36
N SER A 851 -10.10 36.45 -0.69
CA SER A 851 -10.27 36.68 0.75
C SER A 851 -9.40 35.72 1.58
N GLY A 852 -9.35 34.42 1.18
CA GLY A 852 -8.50 33.43 1.82
C GLY A 852 -7.02 33.78 1.68
N LEU A 853 -6.58 34.19 0.49
CA LEU A 853 -5.22 34.66 0.26
C LEU A 853 -4.91 35.92 1.09
N TRP A 854 -5.84 36.90 1.13
CA TRP A 854 -5.70 38.12 1.94
C TRP A 854 -5.49 37.79 3.41
N GLN A 855 -6.35 36.92 4.00
CA GLN A 855 -6.25 36.54 5.41
C GLN A 855 -4.94 35.82 5.72
N GLY A 856 -4.50 34.91 4.82
CA GLY A 856 -3.22 34.21 4.95
C GLY A 856 -2.05 35.20 5.01
N LEU A 857 -1.96 36.11 4.05
CA LEU A 857 -0.91 37.15 3.99
C LEU A 857 -0.99 38.13 5.18
N HIS A 858 -2.20 38.52 5.59
CA HIS A 858 -2.40 39.37 6.75
C HIS A 858 -1.85 38.71 8.03
N THR A 859 -2.14 37.41 8.22
CA THR A 859 -1.61 36.64 9.35
C THR A 859 -0.08 36.57 9.34
N ALA A 860 0.52 36.33 8.16
CA ALA A 860 1.97 36.34 7.99
C ALA A 860 2.58 37.69 8.35
N VAL A 861 1.99 38.79 7.90
CA VAL A 861 2.44 40.15 8.22
C VAL A 861 2.37 40.42 9.71
N GLU A 862 1.29 40.03 10.38
CA GLU A 862 1.17 40.18 11.85
C GLU A 862 2.22 39.34 12.60
N ASN A 863 2.52 38.12 12.13
CA ASN A 863 3.60 37.32 12.70
C ASN A 863 4.96 38.04 12.58
N HIS A 864 5.26 38.61 11.41
CA HIS A 864 6.52 39.34 11.19
C HIS A 864 6.59 40.64 11.96
N ARG A 865 5.47 41.36 12.17
CA ARG A 865 5.39 42.55 13.06
C ARG A 865 5.69 42.18 14.51
N PHE A 866 5.19 41.03 14.98
CA PHE A 866 5.52 40.48 16.30
C PHE A 866 7.01 40.18 16.43
N PHE A 867 7.64 39.56 15.45
CA PHE A 867 9.08 39.27 15.47
C PHE A 867 9.97 40.51 15.33
N ARG A 868 9.53 41.54 14.60
CA ARG A 868 10.29 42.79 14.45
C ARG A 868 10.60 43.45 15.81
N SER A 869 9.73 43.30 16.76
CA SER A 869 9.95 43.79 18.16
C SER A 869 10.76 42.81 19.01
N ARG A 870 11.16 41.66 18.45
CA ARG A 870 11.85 40.54 19.14
C ARG A 870 12.89 39.89 18.26
N PRO A 871 13.95 40.61 17.85
CA PRO A 871 14.91 40.12 16.86
C PRO A 871 15.63 38.83 17.30
N ASP A 872 15.99 38.68 18.59
CA ASP A 872 16.66 37.46 19.10
C ASP A 872 15.73 36.24 19.04
N GLU A 873 14.44 36.45 19.27
CA GLU A 873 13.45 35.36 19.13
C GLU A 873 13.25 34.98 17.68
N TRP A 874 13.21 35.96 16.77
CA TRP A 874 13.12 35.67 15.34
C TRP A 874 14.36 34.95 14.83
N GLU A 875 15.56 35.36 15.24
CA GLU A 875 16.82 34.65 14.90
C GLU A 875 16.75 33.18 15.32
N ARG A 876 16.32 32.92 16.55
CA ARG A 876 16.14 31.56 17.05
C ARG A 876 15.12 30.77 16.23
N GLN A 877 13.96 31.35 15.90
CA GLN A 877 12.91 30.71 15.12
C GLN A 877 13.37 30.47 13.69
N ALA A 878 14.02 31.43 13.04
CA ALA A 878 14.54 31.26 11.69
C ALA A 878 15.55 30.09 11.61
N LYS A 879 16.48 30.00 12.56
CA LYS A 879 17.43 28.87 12.64
C LYS A 879 16.73 27.53 12.88
N ARG A 880 15.71 27.49 13.75
CA ARG A 880 14.91 26.28 13.98
C ARG A 880 14.21 25.84 12.70
N ILE A 881 13.54 26.74 11.99
CA ILE A 881 12.86 26.48 10.73
C ILE A 881 13.84 25.94 9.69
N MET A 882 15.01 26.57 9.54
CA MET A 882 16.07 26.11 8.64
C MET A 882 16.54 24.69 8.98
N LYS A 883 16.78 24.41 10.26
CA LYS A 883 17.24 23.11 10.74
C LYS A 883 16.20 22.01 10.49
N GLU A 884 14.96 22.24 10.89
CA GLU A 884 13.86 21.29 10.71
C GLU A 884 13.62 20.97 9.22
N ALA A 885 13.69 22.00 8.34
CA ALA A 885 13.56 21.81 6.90
C ALA A 885 14.68 20.92 6.34
N ARG A 886 15.93 21.11 6.78
CA ARG A 886 17.08 20.31 6.37
C ARG A 886 17.00 18.86 6.82
N GLU A 887 16.58 18.63 8.06
CA GLU A 887 16.48 17.29 8.65
C GLU A 887 15.32 16.49 8.04
N LYS A 888 14.16 17.09 7.92
CA LYS A 888 12.94 16.40 7.49
C LYS A 888 12.88 16.16 5.98
N TRP A 889 13.32 17.15 5.20
CA TRP A 889 13.15 17.14 3.74
C TRP A 889 14.49 16.99 3.00
N SER A 890 15.42 16.25 3.61
CA SER A 890 16.74 16.00 3.02
C SER A 890 16.66 15.10 1.79
N LEU A 891 17.64 15.23 0.91
CA LEU A 891 17.86 14.30 -0.20
C LEU A 891 18.02 12.86 0.31
N ASP A 892 18.70 12.66 1.44
CA ASP A 892 18.91 11.33 2.00
C ASP A 892 17.62 10.65 2.43
N ASN A 893 16.65 11.39 3.00
CA ASN A 893 15.33 10.86 3.35
C ASN A 893 14.55 10.44 2.11
N MET A 894 14.59 11.22 1.03
CA MET A 894 13.98 10.85 -0.24
C MET A 894 14.61 9.58 -0.82
N ILE A 895 15.93 9.49 -0.83
CA ILE A 895 16.65 8.31 -1.34
C ILE A 895 16.33 7.08 -0.48
N ALA A 896 16.30 7.21 0.85
CA ALA A 896 15.92 6.11 1.74
C ALA A 896 14.50 5.61 1.42
N GLY A 897 13.55 6.51 1.15
CA GLY A 897 12.19 6.18 0.72
C GLY A 897 12.17 5.37 -0.59
N TYR A 898 12.95 5.78 -1.60
CA TYR A 898 13.04 5.04 -2.85
C TYR A 898 13.76 3.70 -2.71
N LEU A 899 14.82 3.62 -1.90
CA LEU A 899 15.50 2.35 -1.62
C LEU A 899 14.55 1.36 -0.93
N ALA A 900 13.75 1.81 0.02
CA ALA A 900 12.72 0.99 0.65
C ALA A 900 11.65 0.52 -0.37
N ALA A 901 11.25 1.40 -1.30
CA ALA A 901 10.32 1.05 -2.38
C ALA A 901 10.92 0.00 -3.33
N TYR A 902 12.18 0.15 -3.73
CA TYR A 902 12.87 -0.84 -4.56
C TYR A 902 13.02 -2.17 -3.83
N GLN A 903 13.44 -2.16 -2.56
CA GLN A 903 13.52 -3.36 -1.73
C GLN A 903 12.17 -4.06 -1.62
N ARG A 904 11.09 -3.30 -1.45
CA ARG A 904 9.73 -3.86 -1.39
C ARG A 904 9.33 -4.56 -2.69
N ILE A 905 9.71 -4.01 -3.86
CA ILE A 905 9.42 -4.59 -5.17
C ILE A 905 10.29 -5.82 -5.44
N LEU A 906 11.57 -5.73 -5.12
CA LEU A 906 12.57 -6.78 -5.39
C LEU A 906 12.58 -7.89 -4.33
N GLY A 907 12.14 -7.56 -3.10
CA GLY A 907 12.21 -8.45 -1.95
C GLY A 907 13.60 -8.55 -1.31
N TYR A 908 14.59 -7.81 -1.81
CA TYR A 908 15.96 -7.74 -1.26
C TYR A 908 16.51 -6.31 -1.37
N PRO A 909 17.45 -5.91 -0.48
CA PRO A 909 18.07 -4.58 -0.54
C PRO A 909 18.89 -4.37 -1.82
N ILE A 910 18.78 -3.18 -2.42
CA ILE A 910 19.71 -2.70 -3.44
C ILE A 910 20.86 -2.00 -2.70
N ILE A 911 21.96 -2.69 -2.49
CA ILE A 911 23.17 -2.11 -1.89
C ILE A 911 24.40 -2.60 -2.62
#